data_f147935ea0fa13ea2fbeab7aa25f9a64
#
_entry.id   f147935ea0fa13ea2fbeab7aa25f9a64
#
_cell.length_a   1.000
_cell.length_b   1.000
_cell.length_c   1.000
_cell.angle_alpha   90.00
_cell.angle_beta   90.00
_cell.angle_gamma   90.00
#
_symmetry.space_group_name_H-M   'P 1'
#
loop_
_entity.id
_entity.type
_entity.pdbx_description
1 polymer ?
#
loop_
_entity_poly.entity_id
_entity_poly.type
_entity_poly.pdbx_seq_one_letter_code
_entity_poly.pdbx_strand_id
1 'polypeptide(L)'
;IEKSADIKQAVNDLILSKSFDNGMICASEQAVIIEEDIYDEVVNLLKYYNCYFVEGKEKELLEKTVINPETKTLNPNIVGQSPYTIAKMSGFEVPKDTKILVAEIAGVGADYPLSKEKLSPVLACIKVKNAEEGIQKCVEMTEFGGLGHSAVVHTNNDEVVAEFSRRVRTGRLLVNAPSTHGAIGDLYNVNSPSLTLGCGSMGNNSTTDNVSAVNLINVKKVTKRRVNMQWFKVPERIYHEIGSIQYLEKLPNVERVMIVTDRMMVQLGYADKLAYQLRKRRNPVMIEIFADVEPDPSVDTVLNGAEAMRKFNPDTIIALGGGSAMDAAKGMWLFYENPQADFEDLRLKFADIRKRVFKFPKLGRKAKMVAIPTTSGTGSEVTSFAVITDKVNNVKYPLADYELTPDVAIIDPQFVMSVPAAVTADTGLDVLTHAIEAYVSIMATDYTDALAMKAIQMVFEYLPISYRGGNTAEGKEAREKMHNASCMAGMAFANAFLGVNHSLAHKLGSEFHIPHGRANAILLPHVVAYNAQLPTKFAAFPKYKSFVADKKYAEIAKVLGLKADTVEQGVLSLVQAIKDLMKELNMPMSVEECGIDKDTYFAAIERLALDAFDDQCTPANPRLPLVTELHEIYKNIYPSTKVKCVKEEKVEVKC
;
A
#
# COMPACT_ATOMS: atom_id res chain seq x y z
N ILE A 1 -26.93 -8.69 3.18
CA ILE A 1 -26.02 -9.57 2.41
C ILE A 1 -26.87 -10.65 1.79
N GLU A 2 -26.93 -10.67 0.47
CA GLU A 2 -27.70 -11.64 -0.34
C GLU A 2 -26.75 -12.80 -0.73
N LYS A 3 -27.28 -14.01 -0.92
CA LYS A 3 -26.52 -15.25 -1.12
C LYS A 3 -25.55 -15.26 -2.31
N SER A 4 -25.76 -14.42 -3.35
CA SER A 4 -24.85 -14.31 -4.48
C SER A 4 -23.63 -13.40 -4.20
N ALA A 5 -23.58 -12.76 -3.03
CA ALA A 5 -22.50 -11.85 -2.66
C ALA A 5 -21.15 -12.55 -2.53
N ASP A 6 -20.04 -11.81 -2.75
CA ASP A 6 -18.73 -12.22 -2.23
C ASP A 6 -18.73 -12.02 -0.71
N ILE A 7 -18.98 -13.11 0.03
CA ILE A 7 -19.19 -13.06 1.49
C ILE A 7 -17.96 -12.49 2.22
N LYS A 8 -16.76 -12.86 1.79
CA LYS A 8 -15.51 -12.37 2.43
C LYS A 8 -15.36 -10.87 2.23
N GLN A 9 -15.66 -10.39 1.04
CA GLN A 9 -15.64 -8.96 0.75
C GLN A 9 -16.72 -8.22 1.53
N ALA A 10 -17.94 -8.75 1.57
CA ALA A 10 -19.06 -8.13 2.28
C ALA A 10 -18.77 -7.99 3.79
N VAL A 11 -18.21 -9.03 4.41
CA VAL A 11 -17.81 -8.98 5.83
C VAL A 11 -16.67 -8.01 6.08
N ASN A 12 -15.65 -7.99 5.21
CA ASN A 12 -14.56 -7.01 5.31
C ASN A 12 -15.08 -5.57 5.19
N ASP A 13 -15.93 -5.30 4.22
CA ASP A 13 -16.53 -3.98 3.99
C ASP A 13 -17.37 -3.53 5.19
N LEU A 14 -18.16 -4.43 5.77
CA LEU A 14 -18.96 -4.18 6.95
C LEU A 14 -18.10 -3.82 8.17
N ILE A 15 -17.06 -4.61 8.43
CA ILE A 15 -16.16 -4.36 9.57
C ILE A 15 -15.42 -3.05 9.37
N LEU A 16 -14.85 -2.82 8.19
CA LEU A 16 -14.16 -1.59 7.83
C LEU A 16 -15.05 -0.37 8.08
N SER A 17 -16.28 -0.42 7.60
CA SER A 17 -17.25 0.68 7.71
C SER A 17 -17.72 0.89 9.14
N LYS A 18 -18.12 -0.17 9.83
CA LYS A 18 -18.70 -0.08 11.19
C LYS A 18 -17.68 0.24 12.27
N SER A 19 -16.42 -0.17 12.10
CA SER A 19 -15.35 0.14 13.06
C SER A 19 -14.68 1.50 12.80
N PHE A 20 -14.88 2.10 11.62
CA PHE A 20 -14.32 3.39 11.29
C PHE A 20 -14.84 4.46 12.25
N ASP A 21 -13.91 5.20 12.86
CA ASP A 21 -14.20 6.24 13.86
C ASP A 21 -15.15 5.75 14.99
N ASN A 22 -14.96 4.50 15.41
CA ASN A 22 -15.84 3.82 16.38
C ASN A 22 -17.34 3.91 16.01
N GLY A 23 -17.66 3.81 14.72
CA GLY A 23 -19.04 3.81 14.23
C GLY A 23 -19.78 5.13 14.39
N MET A 24 -19.07 6.24 14.58
CA MET A 24 -19.65 7.56 14.81
C MET A 24 -20.13 8.23 13.52
N ILE A 25 -19.59 7.83 12.36
CA ILE A 25 -20.03 8.37 11.07
C ILE A 25 -21.49 7.98 10.82
N CYS A 26 -22.33 8.95 10.46
CA CYS A 26 -23.77 8.76 10.25
C CYS A 26 -24.14 7.73 9.17
N ALA A 27 -23.25 7.48 8.20
CA ALA A 27 -23.43 6.45 7.17
C ALA A 27 -22.95 5.05 7.61
N SER A 28 -22.49 4.86 8.86
CA SER A 28 -22.10 3.57 9.40
C SER A 28 -23.32 2.64 9.53
N GLU A 29 -23.15 1.37 9.17
CA GLU A 29 -24.22 0.38 9.21
C GLU A 29 -24.85 0.25 10.62
N GLN A 30 -26.16 0.36 10.72
CA GLN A 30 -26.89 0.19 11.97
C GLN A 30 -27.38 -1.24 12.17
N ALA A 31 -27.60 -1.96 11.06
CA ALA A 31 -27.91 -3.38 11.07
C ALA A 31 -27.25 -4.08 9.89
N VAL A 32 -26.92 -5.35 10.06
CA VAL A 32 -26.65 -6.30 8.99
C VAL A 32 -27.83 -7.28 8.88
N ILE A 33 -28.38 -7.41 7.67
CA ILE A 33 -29.47 -8.31 7.33
C ILE A 33 -28.90 -9.38 6.42
N ILE A 34 -29.03 -10.65 6.81
CA ILE A 34 -28.30 -11.77 6.20
C ILE A 34 -29.30 -12.86 5.79
N GLU A 35 -29.24 -13.33 4.55
CA GLU A 35 -30.00 -14.49 4.12
C GLU A 35 -29.59 -15.77 4.88
N GLU A 36 -30.53 -16.61 5.20
CA GLU A 36 -30.31 -17.80 6.03
C GLU A 36 -29.34 -18.81 5.40
N ASP A 37 -29.30 -18.90 4.07
CA ASP A 37 -28.41 -19.81 3.33
C ASP A 37 -26.91 -19.54 3.59
N ILE A 38 -26.56 -18.28 3.90
CA ILE A 38 -25.18 -17.84 4.12
C ILE A 38 -24.93 -17.34 5.55
N TYR A 39 -25.95 -17.41 6.39
CA TYR A 39 -25.93 -16.81 7.73
C TYR A 39 -24.77 -17.31 8.58
N ASP A 40 -24.61 -18.62 8.67
CA ASP A 40 -23.57 -19.22 9.53
C ASP A 40 -22.16 -18.89 9.03
N GLU A 41 -21.95 -18.81 7.71
CA GLU A 41 -20.67 -18.44 7.13
C GLU A 41 -20.31 -16.98 7.47
N VAL A 42 -21.26 -16.05 7.31
CA VAL A 42 -21.08 -14.63 7.65
C VAL A 42 -20.80 -14.46 9.15
N VAL A 43 -21.57 -15.11 10.01
CA VAL A 43 -21.38 -15.04 11.47
C VAL A 43 -20.02 -15.59 11.89
N ASN A 44 -19.60 -16.72 11.32
CA ASN A 44 -18.29 -17.30 11.61
C ASN A 44 -17.14 -16.39 11.17
N LEU A 45 -17.26 -15.72 10.02
CA LEU A 45 -16.27 -14.75 9.58
C LEU A 45 -16.25 -13.50 10.47
N LEU A 46 -17.39 -12.99 10.89
CA LEU A 46 -17.46 -11.87 11.84
C LEU A 46 -16.77 -12.23 13.16
N LYS A 47 -17.04 -13.41 13.72
CA LYS A 47 -16.38 -13.92 14.94
C LYS A 47 -14.87 -14.08 14.72
N TYR A 48 -14.45 -14.62 13.58
CA TYR A 48 -13.05 -14.78 13.22
C TYR A 48 -12.29 -13.44 13.19
N TYR A 49 -12.96 -12.37 12.79
CA TYR A 49 -12.41 -11.01 12.77
C TYR A 49 -12.70 -10.20 14.05
N ASN A 50 -12.86 -10.86 15.18
CA ASN A 50 -13.02 -10.25 16.50
C ASN A 50 -14.29 -9.38 16.66
N CYS A 51 -15.38 -9.71 15.97
CA CYS A 51 -16.69 -9.20 16.30
C CYS A 51 -17.30 -10.07 17.41
N TYR A 52 -17.75 -9.45 18.48
CA TYR A 52 -18.30 -10.14 19.65
C TYR A 52 -19.81 -10.18 19.60
N PHE A 53 -20.39 -11.38 19.56
CA PHE A 53 -21.83 -11.59 19.58
C PHE A 53 -22.33 -11.62 21.02
N VAL A 54 -23.15 -10.64 21.37
CA VAL A 54 -23.78 -10.55 22.70
C VAL A 54 -25.05 -11.37 22.73
N GLU A 55 -25.22 -12.20 23.76
CA GLU A 55 -26.34 -13.12 23.89
C GLU A 55 -26.97 -13.01 25.30
N GLY A 56 -28.21 -13.45 25.42
CA GLY A 56 -28.91 -13.56 26.70
C GLY A 56 -28.84 -12.28 27.53
N LYS A 57 -28.30 -12.38 28.75
CA LYS A 57 -28.20 -11.26 29.70
C LYS A 57 -27.31 -10.12 29.21
N GLU A 58 -26.24 -10.42 28.50
CA GLU A 58 -25.35 -9.38 27.95
C GLU A 58 -26.09 -8.50 26.93
N LYS A 59 -26.93 -9.10 26.09
CA LYS A 59 -27.76 -8.38 25.14
C LYS A 59 -28.73 -7.43 25.83
N GLU A 60 -29.42 -7.89 26.87
CA GLU A 60 -30.35 -7.05 27.65
C GLU A 60 -29.62 -5.87 28.33
N LEU A 61 -28.42 -6.10 28.85
CA LEU A 61 -27.58 -5.06 29.45
C LEU A 61 -27.12 -4.05 28.39
N LEU A 62 -26.70 -4.53 27.22
CA LEU A 62 -26.30 -3.69 26.11
C LEU A 62 -27.47 -2.82 25.62
N GLU A 63 -28.66 -3.38 25.44
CA GLU A 63 -29.88 -2.65 25.04
C GLU A 63 -30.17 -1.48 25.99
N LYS A 64 -30.15 -1.72 27.28
CA LYS A 64 -30.39 -0.69 28.32
C LYS A 64 -29.31 0.38 28.36
N THR A 65 -28.08 0.02 28.01
CA THR A 65 -26.96 0.97 27.97
C THR A 65 -27.00 1.82 26.71
N VAL A 66 -27.32 1.23 25.56
CA VAL A 66 -27.31 1.89 24.25
C VAL A 66 -28.53 2.80 24.09
N ILE A 67 -29.70 2.33 24.46
CA ILE A 67 -30.97 3.08 24.38
C ILE A 67 -31.53 3.26 25.78
N ASN A 68 -31.72 4.50 26.19
CA ASN A 68 -32.34 4.81 27.47
C ASN A 68 -33.76 4.21 27.52
N PRO A 69 -34.04 3.31 28.46
CA PRO A 69 -35.32 2.61 28.53
C PRO A 69 -36.53 3.50 28.78
N GLU A 70 -36.34 4.65 29.44
CA GLU A 70 -37.41 5.59 29.79
C GLU A 70 -37.71 6.55 28.63
N THR A 71 -36.66 7.22 28.12
CA THR A 71 -36.80 8.24 27.06
C THR A 71 -36.83 7.66 25.66
N LYS A 72 -36.45 6.39 25.50
CA LYS A 72 -36.28 5.71 24.19
C LYS A 72 -35.30 6.43 23.24
N THR A 73 -34.39 7.22 23.78
CA THR A 73 -33.35 7.94 23.04
C THR A 73 -31.98 7.27 23.17
N LEU A 74 -31.09 7.55 22.23
CA LEU A 74 -29.70 7.11 22.27
C LEU A 74 -29.01 7.66 23.53
N ASN A 75 -28.23 6.81 24.20
CA ASN A 75 -27.35 7.25 25.28
C ASN A 75 -26.14 8.00 24.71
N PRO A 76 -25.98 9.30 24.96
CA PRO A 76 -24.89 10.08 24.38
C PRO A 76 -23.49 9.64 24.86
N ASN A 77 -23.40 8.95 26.01
CA ASN A 77 -22.13 8.54 26.58
C ASN A 77 -21.45 7.38 25.83
N ILE A 78 -22.18 6.67 24.97
CA ILE A 78 -21.60 5.58 24.16
C ILE A 78 -21.09 6.06 22.79
N VAL A 79 -21.45 7.27 22.38
CA VAL A 79 -21.09 7.81 21.06
C VAL A 79 -19.58 7.87 20.93
N GLY A 80 -19.04 7.24 19.87
CA GLY A 80 -17.60 7.19 19.58
C GLY A 80 -16.76 6.36 20.55
N GLN A 81 -17.38 5.67 21.53
CA GLN A 81 -16.65 4.80 22.46
C GLN A 81 -16.27 3.46 21.81
N SER A 82 -15.18 2.88 22.29
CA SER A 82 -14.75 1.55 21.83
C SER A 82 -15.72 0.44 22.25
N PRO A 83 -15.78 -0.71 21.54
CA PRO A 83 -16.60 -1.85 21.95
C PRO A 83 -16.30 -2.31 23.38
N TYR A 84 -15.02 -2.33 23.75
CA TYR A 84 -14.56 -2.67 25.09
C TYR A 84 -15.13 -1.73 26.15
N THR A 85 -15.10 -0.42 25.90
CA THR A 85 -15.65 0.58 26.81
C THR A 85 -17.16 0.44 26.96
N ILE A 86 -17.88 0.23 25.84
CA ILE A 86 -19.34 0.05 25.84
C ILE A 86 -19.73 -1.21 26.61
N ALA A 87 -19.05 -2.33 26.39
CA ALA A 87 -19.29 -3.58 27.12
C ALA A 87 -19.10 -3.37 28.65
N LYS A 88 -18.02 -2.70 29.04
CA LYS A 88 -17.76 -2.38 30.45
C LYS A 88 -18.83 -1.47 31.04
N MET A 89 -19.28 -0.45 30.31
CA MET A 89 -20.39 0.42 30.71
C MET A 89 -21.70 -0.36 30.86
N SER A 90 -21.88 -1.42 30.06
CA SER A 90 -23.03 -2.31 30.10
C SER A 90 -22.93 -3.37 31.21
N GLY A 91 -21.78 -3.52 31.85
CA GLY A 91 -21.58 -4.45 32.97
C GLY A 91 -21.17 -5.85 32.57
N PHE A 92 -20.57 -6.02 31.38
CA PHE A 92 -19.95 -7.29 30.94
C PHE A 92 -18.56 -7.02 30.31
N GLU A 93 -17.80 -8.09 30.13
CA GLU A 93 -16.42 -8.00 29.63
C GLU A 93 -16.29 -8.63 28.24
N VAL A 94 -15.48 -8.01 27.40
CA VAL A 94 -15.12 -8.51 26.07
C VAL A 94 -13.60 -8.39 25.87
N PRO A 95 -13.00 -9.13 24.95
CA PRO A 95 -11.60 -8.94 24.57
C PRO A 95 -11.31 -7.49 24.17
N LYS A 96 -10.13 -6.98 24.52
CA LYS A 96 -9.75 -5.57 24.23
C LYS A 96 -9.66 -5.26 22.72
N ASP A 97 -9.41 -6.25 21.92
CA ASP A 97 -9.30 -6.18 20.46
C ASP A 97 -10.63 -6.38 19.74
N THR A 98 -11.74 -6.47 20.47
CA THR A 98 -13.09 -6.53 19.90
C THR A 98 -13.33 -5.35 18.97
N LYS A 99 -13.82 -5.64 17.75
CA LYS A 99 -14.07 -4.62 16.71
C LYS A 99 -15.50 -4.08 16.75
N ILE A 100 -16.47 -4.94 16.95
CA ILE A 100 -17.89 -4.63 16.91
C ILE A 100 -18.61 -5.50 17.95
N LEU A 101 -19.58 -4.94 18.68
CA LEU A 101 -20.55 -5.69 19.47
C LEU A 101 -21.76 -5.98 18.57
N VAL A 102 -22.03 -7.25 18.31
CA VAL A 102 -23.12 -7.69 17.43
C VAL A 102 -24.24 -8.29 18.27
N ALA A 103 -25.47 -7.83 18.05
CA ALA A 103 -26.66 -8.36 18.73
C ALA A 103 -27.69 -8.86 17.72
N GLU A 104 -28.06 -10.13 17.80
CA GLU A 104 -29.17 -10.66 17.02
C GLU A 104 -30.49 -10.08 17.51
N ILE A 105 -31.31 -9.60 16.55
CA ILE A 105 -32.66 -9.08 16.81
C ILE A 105 -33.66 -9.71 15.84
N ALA A 106 -34.89 -9.94 16.30
CA ALA A 106 -35.90 -10.59 15.49
C ALA A 106 -36.71 -9.65 14.59
N GLY A 107 -36.60 -8.33 14.79
CA GLY A 107 -37.40 -7.36 14.06
C GLY A 107 -36.88 -5.93 14.15
N VAL A 108 -37.66 -5.00 13.64
CA VAL A 108 -37.38 -3.57 13.59
C VAL A 108 -38.48 -2.80 14.31
N GLY A 109 -38.14 -1.71 14.98
CA GLY A 109 -39.11 -0.82 15.59
C GLY A 109 -38.92 -0.65 17.11
N ALA A 110 -39.92 -0.10 17.77
CA ALA A 110 -39.84 0.27 19.19
C ALA A 110 -39.57 -0.89 20.15
N ASP A 111 -40.04 -2.10 19.78
CA ASP A 111 -39.87 -3.33 20.56
C ASP A 111 -38.46 -3.95 20.38
N TYR A 112 -37.69 -3.42 19.44
CA TYR A 112 -36.30 -3.82 19.13
C TYR A 112 -35.37 -2.62 19.21
N PRO A 113 -35.00 -2.16 20.43
CA PRO A 113 -34.27 -0.89 20.64
C PRO A 113 -32.96 -0.79 19.85
N LEU A 114 -32.25 -1.90 19.67
CA LEU A 114 -30.99 -1.93 18.89
C LEU A 114 -31.19 -1.78 17.37
N SER A 115 -32.44 -1.70 16.87
CA SER A 115 -32.69 -1.31 15.48
C SER A 115 -32.55 0.20 15.23
N LYS A 116 -32.44 1.04 16.28
CA LYS A 116 -32.19 2.48 16.17
C LYS A 116 -30.75 2.80 15.79
N GLU A 117 -30.52 4.04 15.36
CA GLU A 117 -29.17 4.59 15.20
C GLU A 117 -28.42 4.60 16.54
N LYS A 118 -27.11 4.21 16.49
CA LYS A 118 -26.31 3.99 17.70
C LYS A 118 -25.02 4.82 17.76
N LEU A 119 -24.55 5.38 16.65
CA LEU A 119 -23.33 6.20 16.53
C LEU A 119 -22.13 5.60 17.31
N SER A 120 -22.01 4.29 17.27
CA SER A 120 -21.07 3.49 18.05
C SER A 120 -20.83 2.15 17.37
N PRO A 121 -19.78 1.38 17.71
CA PRO A 121 -19.49 0.07 17.11
C PRO A 121 -20.42 -1.04 17.66
N VAL A 122 -21.71 -0.74 17.74
CA VAL A 122 -22.77 -1.70 18.05
C VAL A 122 -23.61 -1.94 16.81
N LEU A 123 -23.79 -3.21 16.41
CA LEU A 123 -24.45 -3.63 15.19
C LEU A 123 -25.61 -4.57 15.52
N ALA A 124 -26.78 -4.28 14.99
CA ALA A 124 -27.87 -5.26 14.98
C ALA A 124 -27.65 -6.32 13.89
N CYS A 125 -28.03 -7.56 14.13
CA CYS A 125 -27.98 -8.64 13.15
C CYS A 125 -29.37 -9.26 12.98
N ILE A 126 -29.86 -9.34 11.73
CA ILE A 126 -31.19 -9.88 11.41
C ILE A 126 -31.00 -11.01 10.40
N LYS A 127 -31.52 -12.20 10.73
CA LYS A 127 -31.62 -13.35 9.82
C LYS A 127 -32.91 -13.27 9.02
N VAL A 128 -32.84 -13.48 7.70
CA VAL A 128 -34.01 -13.47 6.79
C VAL A 128 -33.98 -14.67 5.85
N LYS A 129 -35.13 -15.06 5.34
CA LYS A 129 -35.30 -16.25 4.49
C LYS A 129 -34.77 -16.05 3.06
N ASN A 130 -34.87 -14.85 2.53
CA ASN A 130 -34.53 -14.53 1.14
C ASN A 130 -34.36 -13.03 0.94
N ALA A 131 -33.89 -12.62 -0.26
CA ALA A 131 -33.68 -11.24 -0.65
C ALA A 131 -34.91 -10.35 -0.50
N GLU A 132 -36.12 -10.87 -0.81
CA GLU A 132 -37.37 -10.11 -0.70
C GLU A 132 -37.67 -9.71 0.75
N GLU A 133 -37.53 -10.63 1.71
CA GLU A 133 -37.68 -10.36 3.13
C GLU A 133 -36.56 -9.40 3.61
N GLY A 134 -35.31 -9.58 3.09
CA GLY A 134 -34.18 -8.70 3.39
C GLY A 134 -34.42 -7.26 2.95
N ILE A 135 -34.93 -7.04 1.74
CA ILE A 135 -35.32 -5.72 1.24
C ILE A 135 -36.44 -5.13 2.10
N GLN A 136 -37.42 -5.92 2.46
CA GLN A 136 -38.52 -5.47 3.32
C GLN A 136 -37.98 -4.99 4.70
N LYS A 137 -37.06 -5.74 5.31
CA LYS A 137 -36.42 -5.32 6.57
C LYS A 137 -35.59 -4.02 6.42
N CYS A 138 -34.93 -3.82 5.26
CA CYS A 138 -34.26 -2.56 4.96
C CYS A 138 -35.24 -1.38 4.85
N VAL A 139 -36.41 -1.60 4.24
CA VAL A 139 -37.48 -0.59 4.19
C VAL A 139 -37.94 -0.22 5.60
N GLU A 140 -38.23 -1.21 6.44
CA GLU A 140 -38.62 -1.01 7.83
C GLU A 140 -37.56 -0.24 8.63
N MET A 141 -36.28 -0.59 8.47
CA MET A 141 -35.16 0.09 9.12
C MET A 141 -35.06 1.56 8.70
N THR A 142 -35.16 1.84 7.40
CA THR A 142 -35.05 3.21 6.89
C THR A 142 -36.25 4.06 7.29
N GLU A 143 -37.44 3.50 7.32
CA GLU A 143 -38.66 4.20 7.77
C GLU A 143 -38.66 4.46 9.27
N PHE A 144 -38.06 3.58 10.06
CA PHE A 144 -37.99 3.72 11.50
C PHE A 144 -37.00 4.80 11.96
N GLY A 145 -35.84 4.98 11.28
CA GLY A 145 -34.85 5.91 11.76
C GLY A 145 -33.78 6.38 10.77
N GLY A 146 -33.95 6.07 9.47
CA GLY A 146 -32.91 6.39 8.46
C GLY A 146 -33.42 6.98 7.16
N LEU A 147 -34.62 7.56 7.16
CA LEU A 147 -35.29 8.00 5.96
C LEU A 147 -34.46 9.04 5.17
N GLY A 148 -34.16 8.73 3.93
CA GLY A 148 -33.40 9.59 3.03
C GLY A 148 -31.88 9.49 3.17
N HIS A 149 -31.30 8.77 4.16
CA HIS A 149 -29.85 8.75 4.40
C HIS A 149 -29.11 7.83 3.42
N SER A 150 -28.70 6.66 3.83
CA SER A 150 -27.89 5.73 3.05
C SER A 150 -28.27 4.28 3.32
N ALA A 151 -28.14 3.42 2.31
CA ALA A 151 -28.29 1.98 2.46
C ALA A 151 -27.30 1.26 1.56
N VAL A 152 -26.90 0.04 1.95
CA VAL A 152 -25.95 -0.79 1.21
C VAL A 152 -26.53 -2.19 0.97
N VAL A 153 -26.29 -2.73 -0.21
CA VAL A 153 -26.57 -4.13 -0.54
C VAL A 153 -25.32 -4.81 -1.07
N HIS A 154 -25.03 -6.00 -0.55
CA HIS A 154 -24.00 -6.88 -1.07
C HIS A 154 -24.66 -8.02 -1.85
N THR A 155 -24.50 -8.03 -3.17
CA THR A 155 -25.11 -9.00 -4.11
C THR A 155 -24.40 -8.94 -5.46
N ASN A 156 -24.40 -10.05 -6.19
CA ASN A 156 -24.03 -10.11 -7.60
C ASN A 156 -25.26 -10.23 -8.53
N ASN A 157 -26.49 -10.13 -7.99
CA ASN A 157 -27.72 -10.18 -8.73
C ASN A 157 -28.26 -8.76 -9.03
N ASP A 158 -28.22 -8.35 -10.30
CA ASP A 158 -28.68 -7.02 -10.74
C ASP A 158 -30.21 -6.82 -10.53
N GLU A 159 -31.03 -7.88 -10.52
CA GLU A 159 -32.45 -7.78 -10.23
C GLU A 159 -32.70 -7.40 -8.77
N VAL A 160 -31.92 -7.96 -7.85
CA VAL A 160 -31.94 -7.59 -6.43
C VAL A 160 -31.53 -6.12 -6.26
N VAL A 161 -30.48 -5.66 -6.97
CA VAL A 161 -30.06 -4.24 -6.95
C VAL A 161 -31.19 -3.33 -7.44
N ALA A 162 -31.84 -3.69 -8.53
CA ALA A 162 -32.94 -2.90 -9.10
C ALA A 162 -34.12 -2.80 -8.11
N GLU A 163 -34.55 -3.93 -7.53
CA GLU A 163 -35.65 -3.95 -6.57
C GLU A 163 -35.31 -3.20 -5.27
N PHE A 164 -34.09 -3.39 -4.73
CA PHE A 164 -33.59 -2.67 -3.58
C PHE A 164 -33.59 -1.16 -3.82
N SER A 165 -33.11 -0.72 -4.99
CA SER A 165 -33.05 0.71 -5.33
C SER A 165 -34.42 1.34 -5.52
N ARG A 166 -35.42 0.57 -5.93
CA ARG A 166 -36.78 1.03 -6.12
C ARG A 166 -37.53 1.22 -4.80
N ARG A 167 -37.32 0.32 -3.83
CA ARG A 167 -38.11 0.23 -2.60
C ARG A 167 -37.51 1.02 -1.44
N VAL A 168 -36.18 1.02 -1.28
CA VAL A 168 -35.51 1.63 -0.13
C VAL A 168 -35.40 3.15 -0.34
N ARG A 169 -36.03 3.91 0.56
CA ARG A 169 -36.20 5.36 0.47
C ARG A 169 -35.00 6.10 1.06
N THR A 170 -33.87 6.05 0.36
CA THR A 170 -32.61 6.71 0.74
C THR A 170 -32.05 7.55 -0.41
N GLY A 171 -31.25 8.55 -0.08
CA GLY A 171 -30.55 9.38 -1.07
C GLY A 171 -29.33 8.69 -1.69
N ARG A 172 -28.75 7.68 -0.98
CA ARG A 172 -27.57 6.92 -1.43
C ARG A 172 -27.82 5.44 -1.28
N LEU A 173 -27.67 4.75 -2.40
CA LEU A 173 -27.71 3.29 -2.46
C LEU A 173 -26.36 2.80 -2.95
N LEU A 174 -25.69 2.00 -2.13
CA LEU A 174 -24.37 1.47 -2.37
C LEU A 174 -24.47 -0.02 -2.73
N VAL A 175 -23.63 -0.47 -3.64
CA VAL A 175 -23.58 -1.86 -4.05
C VAL A 175 -22.15 -2.37 -3.89
N ASN A 176 -21.98 -3.44 -3.11
CA ASN A 176 -20.70 -4.11 -2.87
C ASN A 176 -19.59 -3.13 -2.43
N ALA A 177 -19.88 -2.28 -1.45
CA ALA A 177 -18.95 -1.31 -0.92
C ALA A 177 -19.24 -1.04 0.57
N PRO A 178 -18.23 -0.68 1.39
CA PRO A 178 -18.45 -0.30 2.78
C PRO A 178 -19.31 0.98 2.85
N SER A 179 -20.33 0.99 3.70
CA SER A 179 -21.32 2.08 3.71
C SER A 179 -20.70 3.43 4.03
N THR A 180 -19.87 3.52 5.07
CA THR A 180 -19.22 4.78 5.46
C THR A 180 -18.37 5.34 4.32
N HIS A 181 -17.42 4.56 3.81
CA HIS A 181 -16.49 5.02 2.77
C HIS A 181 -17.17 5.21 1.41
N GLY A 182 -18.14 4.36 1.08
CA GLY A 182 -18.92 4.50 -0.14
C GLY A 182 -19.84 5.72 -0.13
N ALA A 183 -20.42 6.07 1.02
CA ALA A 183 -21.25 7.25 1.17
C ALA A 183 -20.42 8.55 1.17
N ILE A 184 -19.25 8.54 1.81
CA ILE A 184 -18.31 9.66 1.78
C ILE A 184 -17.85 9.94 0.34
N GLY A 185 -17.62 8.91 -0.47
CA GLY A 185 -17.30 9.03 -1.89
C GLY A 185 -15.81 8.90 -2.22
N ASP A 186 -15.49 9.04 -3.50
CA ASP A 186 -14.17 8.98 -4.16
C ASP A 186 -13.50 7.61 -4.20
N LEU A 187 -13.16 7.00 -3.07
CA LEU A 187 -12.34 5.79 -3.03
C LEU A 187 -13.00 4.56 -3.72
N TYR A 188 -14.29 4.34 -3.48
CA TYR A 188 -15.03 3.18 -3.97
C TYR A 188 -15.95 3.51 -5.17
N ASN A 189 -16.19 4.78 -5.46
CA ASN A 189 -17.16 5.22 -6.47
C ASN A 189 -16.85 6.65 -6.96
N VAL A 190 -17.73 7.20 -7.80
CA VAL A 190 -17.59 8.54 -8.40
C VAL A 190 -18.37 9.64 -7.67
N ASN A 191 -18.90 9.38 -6.49
CA ASN A 191 -19.55 10.40 -5.69
C ASN A 191 -18.53 11.46 -5.25
N SER A 192 -18.91 12.71 -5.27
CA SER A 192 -18.06 13.79 -4.74
C SER A 192 -17.76 13.57 -3.27
N PRO A 193 -16.49 13.67 -2.83
CA PRO A 193 -16.13 13.47 -1.43
C PRO A 193 -16.82 14.47 -0.53
N SER A 194 -17.51 13.97 0.53
CA SER A 194 -18.04 14.83 1.58
C SER A 194 -18.38 14.07 2.85
N LEU A 195 -18.23 14.74 3.99
CA LEU A 195 -18.72 14.29 5.28
C LEU A 195 -20.13 14.79 5.61
N THR A 196 -20.67 15.73 4.82
CA THR A 196 -22.03 16.24 4.97
C THR A 196 -22.95 15.58 3.97
N LEU A 197 -23.73 14.60 4.45
CA LEU A 197 -24.61 13.77 3.64
C LEU A 197 -26.06 14.22 3.82
N GLY A 198 -26.64 14.84 2.77
CA GLY A 198 -28.04 15.23 2.78
C GLY A 198 -28.98 14.02 2.71
N CYS A 199 -30.14 14.12 3.36
CA CYS A 199 -31.19 13.08 3.37
C CYS A 199 -32.42 13.45 2.52
N GLY A 200 -32.39 14.59 1.87
CA GLY A 200 -33.47 15.09 1.03
C GLY A 200 -34.76 15.39 1.79
N SER A 201 -35.84 15.63 1.06
CA SER A 201 -37.15 15.87 1.64
C SER A 201 -37.69 14.67 2.43
N MET A 202 -37.26 13.45 2.12
CA MET A 202 -37.61 12.24 2.88
C MET A 202 -37.06 12.28 4.31
N GLY A 203 -35.88 12.87 4.51
CA GLY A 203 -35.23 13.05 5.81
C GLY A 203 -35.34 14.47 6.35
N ASN A 204 -36.32 15.26 5.89
CA ASN A 204 -36.53 16.65 6.25
C ASN A 204 -35.32 17.58 5.93
N ASN A 205 -34.59 17.27 4.87
CA ASN A 205 -33.51 18.10 4.34
C ASN A 205 -33.87 18.62 2.94
N SER A 206 -33.23 19.73 2.52
CA SER A 206 -33.42 20.32 1.21
C SER A 206 -32.62 19.64 0.09
N THR A 207 -31.70 18.74 0.42
CA THR A 207 -30.85 18.05 -0.56
C THR A 207 -30.54 16.61 -0.15
N THR A 208 -30.33 15.74 -1.14
CA THR A 208 -29.82 14.36 -0.96
C THR A 208 -28.30 14.29 -1.11
N ASP A 209 -27.67 15.39 -1.48
CA ASP A 209 -26.27 15.45 -1.87
C ASP A 209 -25.44 16.32 -0.92
N ASN A 210 -24.20 16.55 -1.29
CA ASN A 210 -23.36 17.58 -0.69
C ASN A 210 -23.88 18.96 -1.05
N VAL A 211 -23.78 19.89 -0.11
CA VAL A 211 -24.35 21.22 -0.32
C VAL A 211 -23.68 21.95 -1.48
N SER A 212 -24.36 22.05 -2.59
CA SER A 212 -23.99 22.81 -3.78
C SER A 212 -25.23 23.42 -4.43
N ALA A 213 -25.08 24.25 -5.43
CA ALA A 213 -26.21 24.92 -6.11
C ALA A 213 -27.23 23.95 -6.77
N VAL A 214 -26.81 22.69 -7.05
CA VAL A 214 -27.69 21.67 -7.63
C VAL A 214 -28.50 20.89 -6.59
N ASN A 215 -28.37 21.22 -5.33
CA ASN A 215 -28.87 20.43 -4.19
C ASN A 215 -30.37 20.62 -3.88
N LEU A 216 -31.09 21.34 -4.73
CA LEU A 216 -32.55 21.49 -4.64
C LEU A 216 -33.31 20.30 -5.20
N ILE A 217 -32.59 19.32 -5.78
CA ILE A 217 -33.19 18.15 -6.43
C ILE A 217 -32.90 16.90 -5.60
N ASN A 218 -33.96 16.19 -5.24
CA ASN A 218 -33.82 14.85 -4.66
C ASN A 218 -33.39 13.84 -5.74
N VAL A 219 -32.12 13.47 -5.73
CA VAL A 219 -31.59 12.47 -6.65
C VAL A 219 -31.17 11.24 -5.86
N LYS A 220 -31.77 10.08 -6.18
CA LYS A 220 -31.31 8.80 -5.66
C LYS A 220 -30.08 8.36 -6.44
N LYS A 221 -28.95 8.15 -5.75
CA LYS A 221 -27.70 7.65 -6.35
C LYS A 221 -27.53 6.18 -6.04
N VAL A 222 -27.52 5.34 -7.06
CA VAL A 222 -27.14 3.94 -6.96
C VAL A 222 -25.68 3.82 -7.33
N THR A 223 -24.83 3.44 -6.39
CA THR A 223 -23.39 3.41 -6.58
C THR A 223 -22.86 2.00 -6.40
N LYS A 224 -22.36 1.43 -7.46
CA LYS A 224 -21.65 0.15 -7.44
C LYS A 224 -20.17 0.39 -7.13
N ARG A 225 -19.52 -0.61 -6.52
CA ARG A 225 -18.06 -0.59 -6.34
C ARG A 225 -17.41 -0.37 -7.70
N ARG A 226 -16.52 0.62 -7.79
CA ARG A 226 -15.81 0.92 -9.02
C ARG A 226 -14.82 -0.19 -9.33
N VAL A 227 -14.96 -0.79 -10.51
CA VAL A 227 -13.94 -1.66 -11.06
C VAL A 227 -12.89 -0.77 -11.72
N ASN A 228 -11.79 -0.53 -11.02
CA ASN A 228 -10.65 0.15 -11.63
C ASN A 228 -9.99 -0.81 -12.63
N MET A 229 -9.90 -0.39 -13.88
CA MET A 229 -9.05 -1.06 -14.83
C MET A 229 -7.60 -0.96 -14.32
N GLN A 230 -6.95 -2.10 -14.13
CA GLN A 230 -5.52 -2.15 -13.84
C GLN A 230 -4.79 -2.43 -15.14
N TRP A 231 -3.63 -1.83 -15.29
CA TRP A 231 -2.70 -2.14 -16.36
C TRP A 231 -1.31 -2.40 -15.75
N PHE A 232 -0.50 -3.11 -16.49
CA PHE A 232 0.87 -3.39 -16.15
C PHE A 232 1.76 -2.55 -17.07
N LYS A 233 2.58 -1.66 -16.50
CA LYS A 233 3.45 -0.76 -17.23
C LYS A 233 4.91 -1.09 -16.93
N VAL A 234 5.68 -1.29 -18.00
CA VAL A 234 7.13 -1.48 -17.99
C VAL A 234 7.70 -0.75 -19.21
N PRO A 235 9.02 -0.58 -19.34
CA PRO A 235 9.64 -0.10 -20.57
C PRO A 235 9.17 -0.89 -21.81
N GLU A 236 9.11 -0.22 -22.95
CA GLU A 236 8.73 -0.89 -24.21
C GLU A 236 9.65 -2.07 -24.54
N ARG A 237 10.94 -1.97 -24.17
CA ARG A 237 11.95 -3.01 -24.35
C ARG A 237 12.90 -3.07 -23.17
N ILE A 238 13.23 -4.30 -22.77
CA ILE A 238 14.23 -4.59 -21.75
C ILE A 238 15.26 -5.52 -22.41
N TYR A 239 16.47 -5.01 -22.64
CA TYR A 239 17.59 -5.79 -23.14
C TYR A 239 18.39 -6.29 -21.96
N HIS A 240 18.74 -7.55 -21.93
CA HIS A 240 19.47 -8.21 -20.86
C HIS A 240 20.61 -9.07 -21.42
N GLU A 241 21.42 -9.65 -20.55
CA GLU A 241 22.63 -10.40 -20.84
C GLU A 241 23.86 -9.54 -21.10
N ILE A 242 25.03 -10.16 -20.95
CA ILE A 242 26.32 -9.50 -21.12
C ILE A 242 26.50 -9.02 -22.56
N GLY A 243 26.87 -7.75 -22.71
CA GLY A 243 27.04 -7.11 -24.02
C GLY A 243 25.76 -6.52 -24.59
N SER A 244 24.64 -6.52 -23.85
CA SER A 244 23.37 -5.92 -24.29
C SER A 244 23.47 -4.41 -24.60
N ILE A 245 24.51 -3.71 -24.11
CA ILE A 245 24.78 -2.32 -24.50
C ILE A 245 25.00 -2.15 -26.00
N GLN A 246 25.34 -3.22 -26.75
CA GLN A 246 25.48 -3.17 -28.23
C GLN A 246 24.18 -2.72 -28.90
N TYR A 247 23.02 -2.84 -28.22
CA TYR A 247 21.76 -2.30 -28.72
C TYR A 247 21.82 -0.79 -29.00
N LEU A 248 22.69 -0.04 -28.33
CA LEU A 248 22.88 1.40 -28.56
C LEU A 248 23.26 1.70 -30.02
N GLU A 249 23.91 0.76 -30.71
CA GLU A 249 24.21 0.88 -32.13
C GLU A 249 22.93 0.88 -33.01
N LYS A 250 21.86 0.25 -32.55
CA LYS A 250 20.61 -0.01 -33.29
C LYS A 250 19.44 0.87 -32.85
N LEU A 251 19.62 1.74 -31.86
CA LEU A 251 18.58 2.67 -31.43
C LEU A 251 18.07 3.49 -32.62
N PRO A 252 16.76 3.56 -32.90
CA PRO A 252 16.24 4.34 -33.98
C PRO A 252 16.29 5.84 -33.72
N ASN A 253 16.44 6.67 -34.73
CA ASN A 253 16.29 8.13 -34.69
C ASN A 253 17.19 8.84 -33.65
N VAL A 254 18.45 8.45 -33.57
CA VAL A 254 19.42 9.01 -32.62
C VAL A 254 20.44 9.87 -33.35
N GLU A 255 20.49 11.17 -33.02
CA GLU A 255 21.45 12.14 -33.53
C GLU A 255 22.22 12.84 -32.43
N ARG A 256 21.54 13.07 -31.29
CA ARG A 256 22.07 13.84 -30.17
C ARG A 256 21.79 13.13 -28.85
N VAL A 257 22.82 12.58 -28.23
CA VAL A 257 22.72 11.81 -27.00
C VAL A 257 23.28 12.59 -25.82
N MET A 258 22.49 12.74 -24.76
CA MET A 258 23.02 13.17 -23.47
C MET A 258 23.09 11.97 -22.52
N ILE A 259 24.30 11.69 -22.03
CA ILE A 259 24.53 10.67 -20.99
C ILE A 259 24.49 11.38 -19.64
N VAL A 260 23.51 11.03 -18.80
CA VAL A 260 23.39 11.52 -17.42
C VAL A 260 23.98 10.47 -16.48
N THR A 261 24.96 10.87 -15.67
CA THR A 261 25.73 9.95 -14.84
C THR A 261 26.37 10.67 -13.64
N ASP A 262 27.14 9.95 -12.85
CA ASP A 262 28.00 10.48 -11.80
C ASP A 262 29.49 10.37 -12.18
N ARG A 263 30.33 11.08 -11.44
CA ARG A 263 31.79 11.13 -11.70
C ARG A 263 32.48 9.77 -11.55
N MET A 264 31.92 8.87 -10.70
CA MET A 264 32.49 7.54 -10.51
C MET A 264 32.33 6.69 -11.78
N MET A 265 31.17 6.76 -12.44
CA MET A 265 30.94 6.04 -13.70
C MET A 265 31.85 6.52 -14.82
N VAL A 266 32.19 7.81 -14.84
CA VAL A 266 33.18 8.37 -15.78
C VAL A 266 34.57 7.82 -15.45
N GLN A 267 34.98 7.84 -14.19
CA GLN A 267 36.29 7.32 -13.76
C GLN A 267 36.46 5.83 -14.02
N LEU A 268 35.39 5.04 -13.88
CA LEU A 268 35.40 3.61 -14.22
C LEU A 268 35.39 3.35 -15.74
N GLY A 269 35.33 4.39 -16.57
CA GLY A 269 35.28 4.28 -18.02
C GLY A 269 33.96 3.75 -18.58
N TYR A 270 32.89 3.74 -17.79
CA TYR A 270 31.60 3.21 -18.22
C TYR A 270 30.92 4.15 -19.21
N ALA A 271 31.01 5.47 -19.01
CA ALA A 271 30.53 6.46 -19.97
C ALA A 271 31.25 6.34 -21.33
N ASP A 272 32.56 6.08 -21.30
CA ASP A 272 33.34 5.86 -22.53
C ASP A 272 32.93 4.59 -23.29
N LYS A 273 32.57 3.51 -22.56
CA LYS A 273 32.05 2.29 -23.19
C LYS A 273 30.73 2.57 -23.94
N LEU A 274 29.84 3.38 -23.38
CA LEU A 274 28.61 3.77 -24.05
C LEU A 274 28.90 4.63 -25.28
N ALA A 275 29.75 5.65 -25.10
CA ALA A 275 30.16 6.52 -26.20
C ALA A 275 30.83 5.73 -27.35
N TYR A 276 31.61 4.71 -27.00
CA TYR A 276 32.23 3.81 -28.01
C TYR A 276 31.17 3.05 -28.80
N GLN A 277 30.14 2.48 -28.15
CA GLN A 277 29.05 1.78 -28.86
C GLN A 277 28.25 2.74 -29.76
N LEU A 278 27.95 3.94 -29.26
CA LEU A 278 27.23 4.96 -30.02
C LEU A 278 28.03 5.40 -31.28
N ARG A 279 29.36 5.51 -31.18
CA ARG A 279 30.24 5.87 -32.31
C ARG A 279 30.34 4.80 -33.39
N LYS A 280 29.97 3.55 -33.13
CA LYS A 280 29.90 2.48 -34.15
C LYS A 280 28.71 2.63 -35.09
N ARG A 281 27.78 3.51 -34.80
CA ARG A 281 26.60 3.74 -35.65
C ARG A 281 27.02 4.25 -37.01
N ARG A 282 26.23 3.86 -38.01
CA ARG A 282 26.46 4.29 -39.40
C ARG A 282 26.40 5.82 -39.55
N ASN A 283 25.45 6.45 -38.84
CA ASN A 283 25.31 7.89 -38.83
C ASN A 283 26.03 8.45 -37.59
N PRO A 284 26.84 9.51 -37.73
CA PRO A 284 27.49 10.16 -36.61
C PRO A 284 26.48 10.65 -35.57
N VAL A 285 26.83 10.51 -34.30
CA VAL A 285 26.02 10.95 -33.14
C VAL A 285 26.81 11.95 -32.34
N MET A 286 26.21 13.08 -32.01
CA MET A 286 26.76 14.02 -31.05
C MET A 286 26.49 13.51 -29.64
N ILE A 287 27.51 13.51 -28.77
CA ILE A 287 27.43 12.98 -27.42
C ILE A 287 27.87 14.05 -26.46
N GLU A 288 27.05 14.33 -25.45
CA GLU A 288 27.38 15.17 -24.29
C GLU A 288 27.18 14.36 -23.02
N ILE A 289 28.02 14.58 -22.01
CA ILE A 289 27.98 13.86 -20.74
C ILE A 289 27.72 14.87 -19.63
N PHE A 290 26.63 14.68 -18.89
CA PHE A 290 26.36 15.38 -17.65
C PHE A 290 26.75 14.44 -16.49
N ALA A 291 27.88 14.72 -15.83
CA ALA A 291 28.49 13.84 -14.83
C ALA A 291 28.39 14.35 -13.38
N ASP A 292 27.63 15.41 -13.16
CA ASP A 292 27.55 16.09 -11.86
C ASP A 292 26.33 15.66 -11.02
N VAL A 293 25.89 14.42 -11.18
CA VAL A 293 24.83 13.86 -10.31
C VAL A 293 25.46 13.41 -8.99
N GLU A 294 24.97 13.97 -7.89
CA GLU A 294 25.35 13.56 -6.54
C GLU A 294 24.44 12.44 -6.00
N PRO A 295 24.86 11.70 -4.97
CA PRO A 295 23.97 10.82 -4.22
C PRO A 295 22.78 11.63 -3.67
N ASP A 296 21.56 11.05 -3.72
CA ASP A 296 20.32 11.73 -3.37
C ASP A 296 20.14 13.06 -4.14
N PRO A 297 19.91 13.00 -5.47
CA PRO A 297 19.98 14.16 -6.35
C PRO A 297 19.04 15.28 -5.92
N SER A 298 19.58 16.51 -5.96
CA SER A 298 18.82 17.70 -5.56
C SER A 298 17.96 18.26 -6.69
N VAL A 299 16.96 19.09 -6.30
CA VAL A 299 16.16 19.88 -7.25
C VAL A 299 17.08 20.74 -8.13
N ASP A 300 18.13 21.35 -7.55
CA ASP A 300 19.09 22.18 -8.29
C ASP A 300 19.84 21.37 -9.35
N THR A 301 20.30 20.17 -9.02
CA THR A 301 20.96 19.26 -9.98
C THR A 301 20.03 18.90 -11.14
N VAL A 302 18.77 18.60 -10.85
CA VAL A 302 17.76 18.29 -11.86
C VAL A 302 17.52 19.50 -12.78
N LEU A 303 17.35 20.68 -12.22
CA LEU A 303 17.13 21.90 -13.01
C LEU A 303 18.34 22.30 -13.85
N ASN A 304 19.56 22.18 -13.30
CA ASN A 304 20.82 22.43 -14.02
C ASN A 304 20.99 21.44 -15.19
N GLY A 305 20.70 20.15 -14.96
CA GLY A 305 20.72 19.15 -16.03
C GLY A 305 19.67 19.39 -17.11
N ALA A 306 18.45 19.79 -16.73
CA ALA A 306 17.42 20.16 -17.70
C ALA A 306 17.82 21.40 -18.52
N GLU A 307 18.54 22.38 -17.93
CA GLU A 307 19.08 23.51 -18.66
C GLU A 307 20.20 23.10 -19.63
N ALA A 308 21.08 22.19 -19.20
CA ALA A 308 22.10 21.61 -20.11
C ALA A 308 21.41 20.88 -21.28
N MET A 309 20.33 20.11 -21.01
CA MET A 309 19.53 19.47 -22.07
C MET A 309 18.90 20.50 -23.02
N ARG A 310 18.38 21.62 -22.52
CA ARG A 310 17.84 22.68 -23.41
C ARG A 310 18.90 23.26 -24.34
N LYS A 311 20.12 23.44 -23.85
CA LYS A 311 21.25 23.96 -24.67
C LYS A 311 21.72 22.96 -25.70
N PHE A 312 21.87 21.70 -25.30
CA PHE A 312 22.34 20.62 -26.17
C PHE A 312 21.23 20.09 -27.09
N ASN A 313 19.97 20.15 -26.69
CA ASN A 313 18.79 19.65 -27.40
C ASN A 313 18.89 18.16 -27.79
N PRO A 314 19.03 17.23 -26.81
CA PRO A 314 19.12 15.80 -27.11
C PRO A 314 17.78 15.23 -27.61
N ASP A 315 17.85 14.27 -28.53
CA ASP A 315 16.75 13.37 -28.90
C ASP A 315 16.75 12.06 -28.10
N THR A 316 17.86 11.80 -27.42
CA THR A 316 18.04 10.59 -26.61
C THR A 316 18.78 10.94 -25.30
N ILE A 317 18.21 10.52 -24.20
CA ILE A 317 18.79 10.65 -22.85
C ILE A 317 19.17 9.24 -22.39
N ILE A 318 20.44 9.04 -22.02
CA ILE A 318 20.90 7.77 -21.44
C ILE A 318 21.23 8.00 -19.98
N ALA A 319 20.46 7.40 -19.08
CA ALA A 319 20.78 7.38 -17.65
C ALA A 319 21.72 6.20 -17.36
N LEU A 320 22.94 6.49 -16.93
CA LEU A 320 23.96 5.49 -16.57
C LEU A 320 24.32 5.62 -15.11
N GLY A 321 24.00 4.63 -14.28
CA GLY A 321 24.38 4.66 -12.87
C GLY A 321 23.44 3.87 -11.97
N GLY A 322 23.51 4.16 -10.67
CA GLY A 322 22.54 3.66 -9.69
C GLY A 322 21.25 4.48 -9.68
N GLY A 323 20.43 4.29 -8.66
CA GLY A 323 19.14 4.97 -8.49
C GLY A 323 19.26 6.50 -8.62
N SER A 324 20.25 7.11 -7.98
CA SER A 324 20.45 8.57 -8.01
C SER A 324 20.61 9.12 -9.42
N ALA A 325 21.45 8.49 -10.24
CA ALA A 325 21.67 8.93 -11.64
C ALA A 325 20.40 8.76 -12.48
N MET A 326 19.66 7.66 -12.29
CA MET A 326 18.41 7.40 -13.00
C MET A 326 17.30 8.34 -12.58
N ASP A 327 17.15 8.60 -11.29
CA ASP A 327 16.14 9.50 -10.75
C ASP A 327 16.40 10.96 -11.18
N ALA A 328 17.68 11.40 -11.13
CA ALA A 328 18.08 12.69 -11.67
C ALA A 328 17.73 12.81 -13.17
N ALA A 329 18.08 11.79 -13.96
CA ALA A 329 17.80 11.78 -15.39
C ALA A 329 16.30 11.85 -15.71
N LYS A 330 15.44 11.13 -14.96
CA LYS A 330 13.98 11.22 -15.07
C LYS A 330 13.46 12.62 -14.75
N GLY A 331 13.95 13.23 -13.68
CA GLY A 331 13.62 14.61 -13.33
C GLY A 331 14.09 15.60 -14.41
N MET A 332 15.34 15.47 -14.89
CA MET A 332 15.88 16.29 -15.98
C MET A 332 15.05 16.16 -17.26
N TRP A 333 14.69 14.93 -17.65
CA TRP A 333 13.83 14.65 -18.78
C TRP A 333 12.50 15.35 -18.69
N LEU A 334 11.85 15.28 -17.50
CA LEU A 334 10.57 15.93 -17.22
C LEU A 334 10.66 17.45 -17.44
N PHE A 335 11.63 18.13 -16.82
CA PHE A 335 11.77 19.59 -16.92
C PHE A 335 12.37 20.05 -18.25
N TYR A 336 13.11 19.19 -18.97
CA TYR A 336 13.54 19.46 -20.33
C TYR A 336 12.36 19.50 -21.30
N GLU A 337 11.45 18.53 -21.22
CA GLU A 337 10.27 18.48 -22.10
C GLU A 337 9.19 19.46 -21.67
N ASN A 338 9.05 19.73 -20.36
CA ASN A 338 8.00 20.54 -19.79
C ASN A 338 8.55 21.60 -18.83
N PRO A 339 9.19 22.67 -19.34
CA PRO A 339 9.81 23.70 -18.51
C PRO A 339 8.83 24.48 -17.62
N GLN A 340 7.54 24.38 -17.89
CA GLN A 340 6.46 25.05 -17.13
C GLN A 340 5.91 24.18 -16.00
N ALA A 341 6.44 22.94 -15.84
CA ALA A 341 5.97 22.06 -14.77
C ALA A 341 6.38 22.65 -13.40
N ASP A 342 5.42 22.71 -12.48
CA ASP A 342 5.69 23.12 -11.11
C ASP A 342 6.05 21.89 -10.27
N PHE A 343 7.15 22.00 -9.54
CA PHE A 343 7.61 20.92 -8.66
C PHE A 343 6.62 20.63 -7.53
N GLU A 344 5.95 21.68 -7.00
CA GLU A 344 4.95 21.56 -5.93
C GLU A 344 3.72 20.74 -6.39
N ASP A 345 3.24 20.97 -7.62
CA ASP A 345 2.14 20.19 -8.20
C ASP A 345 2.53 18.72 -8.44
N LEU A 346 3.76 18.48 -8.89
CA LEU A 346 4.26 17.14 -9.19
C LEU A 346 4.40 16.25 -7.95
N ARG A 347 4.72 16.84 -6.79
CA ARG A 347 4.89 16.13 -5.51
C ARG A 347 3.60 15.83 -4.77
N LEU A 348 2.44 16.30 -5.26
CA LEU A 348 1.15 16.07 -4.61
C LEU A 348 0.91 14.56 -4.40
N LYS A 349 0.58 14.21 -3.17
CA LYS A 349 0.29 12.83 -2.76
C LYS A 349 -0.99 12.32 -3.43
N PHE A 350 -1.04 11.01 -3.64
CA PHE A 350 -2.20 10.32 -4.19
C PHE A 350 -2.35 8.95 -3.53
N ALA A 351 -3.57 8.46 -3.43
CA ALA A 351 -3.84 7.10 -2.96
C ALA A 351 -3.69 6.06 -4.09
N ASP A 352 -3.92 6.48 -5.33
CA ASP A 352 -3.75 5.67 -6.54
C ASP A 352 -3.20 6.57 -7.66
N ILE A 353 -2.00 6.26 -8.15
CA ILE A 353 -1.31 7.01 -9.23
C ILE A 353 -2.19 7.23 -10.47
N ARG A 354 -3.13 6.34 -10.73
CA ARG A 354 -4.05 6.39 -11.87
C ARG A 354 -5.19 7.41 -11.69
N LYS A 355 -5.36 7.93 -10.47
CA LYS A 355 -6.46 8.83 -10.06
C LYS A 355 -5.95 10.15 -9.51
N ARG A 356 -4.82 10.63 -10.00
CA ARG A 356 -4.27 11.92 -9.55
C ARG A 356 -5.18 13.09 -9.94
N VAL A 357 -5.26 14.07 -9.04
CA VAL A 357 -5.92 15.36 -9.32
C VAL A 357 -5.12 16.16 -10.35
N PHE A 358 -3.81 16.22 -10.17
CA PHE A 358 -2.89 16.85 -11.12
C PHE A 358 -2.53 15.85 -12.24
N LYS A 359 -2.67 16.28 -13.51
CA LYS A 359 -2.26 15.48 -14.66
C LYS A 359 -0.77 15.67 -14.91
N PHE A 360 -0.01 14.60 -14.79
CA PHE A 360 1.41 14.60 -15.14
C PHE A 360 1.59 14.87 -16.64
N PRO A 361 2.57 15.71 -17.02
CA PRO A 361 2.78 16.01 -18.44
C PRO A 361 3.29 14.80 -19.21
N LYS A 362 2.92 14.71 -20.49
CA LYS A 362 3.40 13.66 -21.39
C LYS A 362 4.88 13.80 -21.69
N LEU A 363 5.62 12.69 -21.57
CA LEU A 363 7.05 12.60 -21.88
C LEU A 363 7.32 11.81 -23.16
N GLY A 364 8.57 11.81 -23.61
CA GLY A 364 9.02 11.07 -24.81
C GLY A 364 8.69 11.74 -26.15
N ARG A 365 8.34 13.02 -26.13
CA ARG A 365 8.05 13.80 -27.35
C ARG A 365 9.31 14.41 -27.96
N LYS A 366 10.24 14.94 -27.13
CA LYS A 366 11.50 15.53 -27.57
C LYS A 366 12.63 14.54 -27.53
N ALA A 367 12.70 13.74 -26.46
CA ALA A 367 13.76 12.76 -26.27
C ALA A 367 13.22 11.45 -25.73
N LYS A 368 13.84 10.34 -26.20
CA LYS A 368 13.63 9.01 -25.63
C LYS A 368 14.59 8.75 -24.50
N MET A 369 14.12 8.05 -23.45
CA MET A 369 14.94 7.71 -22.29
C MET A 369 15.37 6.24 -22.31
N VAL A 370 16.69 6.03 -22.22
CA VAL A 370 17.32 4.71 -22.05
C VAL A 370 17.96 4.66 -20.66
N ALA A 371 17.61 3.65 -19.88
CA ALA A 371 18.17 3.47 -18.53
C ALA A 371 19.11 2.26 -18.50
N ILE A 372 20.33 2.47 -17.94
CA ILE A 372 21.37 1.46 -17.83
C ILE A 372 21.85 1.40 -16.38
N PRO A 373 21.36 0.45 -15.58
CA PRO A 373 21.72 0.35 -14.16
C PRO A 373 23.14 -0.19 -13.96
N THR A 374 23.82 0.35 -12.96
CA THR A 374 25.15 -0.09 -12.50
C THR A 374 25.13 -0.67 -11.10
N THR A 375 23.95 -0.81 -10.53
CA THR A 375 23.67 -1.47 -9.25
C THR A 375 22.52 -2.47 -9.41
N SER A 376 22.51 -3.52 -8.59
CA SER A 376 21.43 -4.51 -8.55
C SER A 376 20.59 -4.28 -7.28
N GLY A 377 19.73 -3.27 -7.29
CA GLY A 377 18.96 -2.85 -6.09
C GLY A 377 17.68 -2.12 -6.42
N THR A 378 17.79 -0.88 -6.85
CA THR A 378 16.66 0.06 -6.93
C THR A 378 15.62 -0.28 -7.99
N GLY A 379 15.98 -1.01 -9.06
CA GLY A 379 15.08 -1.26 -10.20
C GLY A 379 14.61 0.01 -10.92
N SER A 380 15.27 1.17 -10.70
CA SER A 380 14.83 2.45 -11.26
C SER A 380 14.76 2.46 -12.79
N GLU A 381 15.50 1.61 -13.46
CA GLU A 381 15.49 1.43 -14.92
C GLU A 381 14.14 0.98 -15.47
N VAL A 382 13.28 0.40 -14.65
CA VAL A 382 11.94 -0.09 -15.04
C VAL A 382 10.80 0.55 -14.26
N THR A 383 11.09 1.47 -13.36
CA THR A 383 10.09 2.08 -12.49
C THR A 383 9.59 3.42 -12.98
N SER A 384 8.42 3.78 -12.49
CA SER A 384 7.70 5.04 -12.75
C SER A 384 7.96 6.09 -11.66
N PHE A 385 9.07 5.96 -10.92
CA PHE A 385 9.39 6.81 -9.77
C PHE A 385 10.72 7.53 -9.96
N ALA A 386 10.84 8.71 -9.34
CA ALA A 386 12.09 9.42 -9.16
C ALA A 386 12.08 10.13 -7.81
N VAL A 387 13.07 9.88 -6.96
CA VAL A 387 13.20 10.54 -5.65
C VAL A 387 14.17 11.70 -5.79
N ILE A 388 13.69 12.92 -5.57
CA ILE A 388 14.47 14.15 -5.67
C ILE A 388 14.50 14.84 -4.30
N THR A 389 15.64 15.36 -3.91
CA THR A 389 15.86 16.00 -2.60
C THR A 389 15.78 17.51 -2.70
N ASP A 390 14.88 18.11 -1.95
CA ASP A 390 14.90 19.53 -1.67
C ASP A 390 15.87 19.79 -0.49
N LYS A 391 17.04 20.32 -0.80
CA LYS A 391 18.06 20.61 0.21
C LYS A 391 17.70 21.81 1.09
N VAL A 392 16.84 22.70 0.62
CA VAL A 392 16.43 23.90 1.38
C VAL A 392 15.52 23.50 2.54
N ASN A 393 14.56 22.63 2.26
CA ASN A 393 13.58 22.15 3.25
C ASN A 393 14.00 20.81 3.89
N ASN A 394 15.11 20.21 3.44
CA ASN A 394 15.59 18.87 3.83
C ASN A 394 14.52 17.79 3.67
N VAL A 395 13.80 17.79 2.53
CA VAL A 395 12.71 16.87 2.24
C VAL A 395 12.98 16.10 0.95
N LYS A 396 12.76 14.78 0.97
CA LYS A 396 12.77 13.94 -0.23
C LYS A 396 11.38 13.89 -0.85
N TYR A 397 11.27 14.24 -2.12
CA TYR A 397 10.03 14.22 -2.90
C TYR A 397 10.01 13.04 -3.86
N PRO A 398 9.16 12.03 -3.65
CA PRO A 398 8.92 10.99 -4.63
C PRO A 398 8.02 11.53 -5.74
N LEU A 399 8.59 11.80 -6.89
CA LEU A 399 7.84 12.01 -8.12
C LEU A 399 7.38 10.63 -8.63
N ALA A 400 6.10 10.46 -8.85
CA ALA A 400 5.56 9.17 -9.23
C ALA A 400 4.50 9.35 -10.31
N ASP A 401 4.78 8.89 -11.52
CA ASP A 401 3.83 8.80 -12.62
C ASP A 401 4.34 7.83 -13.69
N TYR A 402 3.44 7.14 -14.37
CA TYR A 402 3.79 6.21 -15.44
C TYR A 402 4.52 6.86 -16.62
N GLU A 403 4.44 8.17 -16.76
CA GLU A 403 5.19 8.92 -17.78
C GLU A 403 6.71 8.91 -17.51
N LEU A 404 7.15 8.74 -16.25
CA LEU A 404 8.56 8.62 -15.87
C LEU A 404 9.19 7.26 -16.17
N THR A 405 8.40 6.28 -16.67
CA THR A 405 8.94 4.98 -17.06
C THR A 405 9.89 5.16 -18.25
N PRO A 406 11.16 4.72 -18.18
CA PRO A 406 12.06 4.77 -19.32
C PRO A 406 11.48 4.04 -20.55
N ASP A 407 11.80 4.52 -21.77
CA ASP A 407 11.39 3.84 -23.00
C ASP A 407 12.12 2.49 -23.16
N VAL A 408 13.40 2.45 -22.79
CA VAL A 408 14.25 1.25 -22.92
C VAL A 408 15.06 1.07 -21.64
N ALA A 409 15.17 -0.17 -21.16
CA ALA A 409 16.12 -0.58 -20.13
C ALA A 409 17.17 -1.52 -20.72
N ILE A 410 18.44 -1.34 -20.36
CA ILE A 410 19.54 -2.22 -20.77
C ILE A 410 20.20 -2.77 -19.53
N ILE A 411 19.94 -4.03 -19.23
CA ILE A 411 20.39 -4.75 -18.05
C ILE A 411 21.67 -5.53 -18.41
N ASP A 412 22.78 -4.81 -18.51
CA ASP A 412 24.05 -5.42 -18.89
C ASP A 412 24.92 -5.72 -17.66
N PRO A 413 25.12 -7.01 -17.32
CA PRO A 413 25.82 -7.42 -16.12
C PRO A 413 27.27 -6.88 -16.03
N GLN A 414 27.89 -6.51 -17.14
CA GLN A 414 29.26 -5.98 -17.12
C GLN A 414 29.43 -4.76 -16.18
N PHE A 415 28.36 -3.98 -15.97
CA PHE A 415 28.38 -2.78 -15.14
C PHE A 415 28.26 -3.07 -13.63
N VAL A 416 27.90 -4.29 -13.24
CA VAL A 416 27.77 -4.67 -11.83
C VAL A 416 28.88 -5.63 -11.36
N MET A 417 29.79 -6.03 -12.24
CA MET A 417 30.85 -7.01 -11.92
C MET A 417 31.85 -6.47 -10.88
N SER A 418 32.06 -5.15 -10.79
CA SER A 418 33.00 -4.53 -9.87
C SER A 418 32.37 -3.94 -8.61
N VAL A 419 31.06 -4.11 -8.41
CA VAL A 419 30.36 -3.58 -7.24
C VAL A 419 30.94 -4.20 -5.96
N PRO A 420 31.31 -3.40 -4.94
CA PRO A 420 31.86 -3.91 -3.66
C PRO A 420 30.85 -4.80 -2.93
N ALA A 421 31.37 -5.76 -2.15
CA ALA A 421 30.54 -6.71 -1.41
C ALA A 421 29.51 -6.02 -0.47
N ALA A 422 29.92 -5.00 0.26
CA ALA A 422 29.01 -4.26 1.15
C ALA A 422 27.84 -3.62 0.38
N VAL A 423 28.11 -3.01 -0.79
CA VAL A 423 27.06 -2.45 -1.65
C VAL A 423 26.20 -3.56 -2.24
N THR A 424 26.78 -4.71 -2.60
CA THR A 424 26.03 -5.87 -3.09
C THR A 424 25.06 -6.39 -2.03
N ALA A 425 25.45 -6.42 -0.75
CA ALA A 425 24.60 -6.82 0.35
C ALA A 425 23.44 -5.83 0.57
N ASP A 426 23.77 -4.54 0.70
CA ASP A 426 22.75 -3.49 0.90
C ASP A 426 21.73 -3.49 -0.25
N THR A 427 22.19 -3.47 -1.50
CA THR A 427 21.30 -3.41 -2.67
C THR A 427 20.54 -4.71 -2.89
N GLY A 428 21.14 -5.86 -2.60
CA GLY A 428 20.48 -7.16 -2.75
C GLY A 428 19.35 -7.38 -1.73
N LEU A 429 19.52 -6.90 -0.49
CA LEU A 429 18.43 -6.91 0.51
C LEU A 429 17.35 -5.88 0.20
N ASP A 430 17.70 -4.80 -0.49
CA ASP A 430 16.73 -3.86 -1.05
C ASP A 430 15.84 -4.54 -2.11
N VAL A 431 16.43 -5.33 -3.01
CA VAL A 431 15.68 -6.17 -3.97
C VAL A 431 14.71 -7.10 -3.26
N LEU A 432 15.16 -7.75 -2.18
CA LEU A 432 14.30 -8.64 -1.39
C LEU A 432 13.12 -7.88 -0.78
N THR A 433 13.39 -6.70 -0.24
CA THR A 433 12.34 -5.86 0.36
C THR A 433 11.33 -5.39 -0.69
N HIS A 434 11.80 -4.89 -1.83
CA HIS A 434 10.96 -4.53 -2.97
C HIS A 434 10.04 -5.67 -3.39
N ALA A 435 10.59 -6.85 -3.56
CA ALA A 435 9.84 -8.03 -4.01
C ALA A 435 8.82 -8.49 -2.96
N ILE A 436 9.21 -8.55 -1.68
CA ILE A 436 8.31 -8.97 -0.59
C ILE A 436 7.16 -7.96 -0.42
N GLU A 437 7.44 -6.65 -0.41
CA GLU A 437 6.39 -5.64 -0.27
C GLU A 437 5.45 -5.63 -1.48
N ALA A 438 6.00 -5.71 -2.70
CA ALA A 438 5.17 -5.82 -3.91
C ALA A 438 4.26 -7.05 -3.89
N TYR A 439 4.76 -8.20 -3.39
CA TYR A 439 4.00 -9.44 -3.30
C TYR A 439 2.81 -9.35 -2.37
N VAL A 440 2.95 -8.71 -1.21
CA VAL A 440 1.87 -8.58 -0.21
C VAL A 440 1.02 -7.32 -0.37
N SER A 441 1.38 -6.42 -1.26
CA SER A 441 0.67 -5.15 -1.49
C SER A 441 -0.82 -5.38 -1.76
N ILE A 442 -1.66 -4.44 -1.29
CA ILE A 442 -3.11 -4.43 -1.65
C ILE A 442 -3.35 -4.22 -3.14
N MET A 443 -2.36 -3.76 -3.88
CA MET A 443 -2.40 -3.53 -5.32
C MET A 443 -1.77 -4.67 -6.13
N ALA A 444 -1.29 -5.72 -5.48
CA ALA A 444 -0.68 -6.88 -6.11
C ALA A 444 -1.63 -7.57 -7.13
N THR A 445 -1.04 -8.14 -8.17
CA THR A 445 -1.73 -8.84 -9.24
C THR A 445 -0.94 -10.09 -9.61
N ASP A 446 -1.55 -11.02 -10.36
CA ASP A 446 -0.85 -12.23 -10.83
C ASP A 446 0.45 -11.90 -11.58
N TYR A 447 0.48 -10.80 -12.34
CA TYR A 447 1.68 -10.33 -13.04
C TYR A 447 2.79 -9.90 -12.08
N THR A 448 2.45 -9.09 -11.08
CA THR A 448 3.42 -8.61 -10.09
C THR A 448 3.83 -9.72 -9.13
N ASP A 449 2.93 -10.60 -8.76
CA ASP A 449 3.19 -11.76 -7.89
C ASP A 449 4.18 -12.74 -8.52
N ALA A 450 4.03 -13.03 -9.82
CA ALA A 450 4.96 -13.90 -10.55
C ALA A 450 6.39 -13.34 -10.57
N LEU A 451 6.53 -12.04 -10.84
CA LEU A 451 7.84 -11.37 -10.87
C LEU A 451 8.46 -11.25 -9.47
N ALA A 452 7.66 -10.84 -8.48
CA ALA A 452 8.09 -10.69 -7.11
C ALA A 452 8.55 -12.03 -6.50
N MET A 453 7.75 -13.09 -6.67
CA MET A 453 8.11 -14.42 -6.18
C MET A 453 9.38 -14.95 -6.82
N LYS A 454 9.55 -14.76 -8.14
CA LYS A 454 10.79 -15.16 -8.82
C LYS A 454 11.99 -14.37 -8.32
N ALA A 455 11.85 -13.06 -8.11
CA ALA A 455 12.91 -12.22 -7.56
C ALA A 455 13.31 -12.67 -6.15
N ILE A 456 12.33 -12.98 -5.27
CA ILE A 456 12.58 -13.50 -3.92
C ILE A 456 13.42 -14.79 -3.97
N GLN A 457 13.01 -15.77 -4.79
CA GLN A 457 13.77 -17.02 -4.96
C GLN A 457 15.20 -16.75 -5.40
N MET A 458 15.38 -15.88 -6.40
CA MET A 458 16.71 -15.56 -6.94
C MET A 458 17.59 -14.85 -5.90
N VAL A 459 17.02 -13.99 -5.06
CA VAL A 459 17.80 -13.33 -3.99
C VAL A 459 18.30 -14.35 -2.99
N PHE A 460 17.45 -15.24 -2.48
CA PHE A 460 17.90 -16.26 -1.53
C PHE A 460 18.93 -17.23 -2.12
N GLU A 461 18.85 -17.52 -3.40
CA GLU A 461 19.77 -18.41 -4.10
C GLU A 461 21.11 -17.73 -4.45
N TYR A 462 21.06 -16.52 -5.04
CA TYR A 462 22.24 -15.92 -5.67
C TYR A 462 22.90 -14.79 -4.87
N LEU A 463 22.20 -14.12 -3.96
CA LEU A 463 22.79 -12.99 -3.22
C LEU A 463 24.00 -13.42 -2.37
N PRO A 464 23.99 -14.54 -1.61
CA PRO A 464 25.17 -14.99 -0.88
C PRO A 464 26.36 -15.29 -1.79
N ILE A 465 26.10 -15.88 -2.96
CA ILE A 465 27.13 -16.21 -3.95
C ILE A 465 27.67 -14.90 -4.58
N SER A 466 26.80 -13.99 -4.97
CA SER A 466 27.16 -12.67 -5.52
C SER A 466 27.99 -11.85 -4.54
N TYR A 467 27.67 -11.92 -3.25
CA TYR A 467 28.41 -11.25 -2.15
C TYR A 467 29.82 -11.80 -1.99
N ARG A 468 30.01 -13.13 -2.02
CA ARG A 468 31.28 -13.82 -1.81
C ARG A 468 32.08 -14.00 -3.10
N GLY A 469 31.40 -14.09 -4.24
CA GLY A 469 31.92 -14.70 -5.45
C GLY A 469 33.03 -13.93 -6.20
N GLY A 470 33.19 -12.63 -5.96
CA GLY A 470 34.26 -11.85 -6.61
C GLY A 470 34.33 -12.07 -8.15
N ASN A 471 35.53 -12.40 -8.65
CA ASN A 471 35.78 -12.64 -10.07
C ASN A 471 35.65 -14.12 -10.53
N THR A 472 35.10 -14.99 -9.70
CA THR A 472 34.84 -16.41 -10.08
C THR A 472 33.74 -16.49 -11.14
N ALA A 473 33.70 -17.60 -11.90
CA ALA A 473 32.62 -17.83 -12.89
C ALA A 473 31.24 -17.85 -12.20
N GLU A 474 31.13 -18.57 -11.08
CA GLU A 474 29.92 -18.65 -10.28
C GLU A 474 29.50 -17.28 -9.73
N GLY A 475 30.45 -16.49 -9.21
CA GLY A 475 30.18 -15.14 -8.73
C GLY A 475 29.71 -14.18 -9.81
N LYS A 476 30.24 -14.30 -11.04
CA LYS A 476 29.78 -13.50 -12.20
C LYS A 476 28.37 -13.88 -12.60
N GLU A 477 28.07 -15.19 -12.66
CA GLU A 477 26.71 -15.67 -12.92
C GLU A 477 25.74 -15.18 -11.85
N ALA A 478 26.10 -15.29 -10.56
CA ALA A 478 25.28 -14.83 -9.46
C ALA A 478 25.02 -13.31 -9.54
N ARG A 479 26.00 -12.48 -9.96
CA ARG A 479 25.83 -11.05 -10.18
C ARG A 479 24.85 -10.76 -11.32
N GLU A 480 24.91 -11.51 -12.41
CA GLU A 480 23.94 -11.43 -13.51
C GLU A 480 22.54 -11.79 -13.02
N LYS A 481 22.41 -12.90 -12.26
CA LYS A 481 21.12 -13.32 -11.69
C LYS A 481 20.55 -12.26 -10.72
N MET A 482 21.38 -11.67 -9.87
CA MET A 482 20.96 -10.58 -8.98
C MET A 482 20.57 -9.31 -9.76
N HIS A 483 21.22 -9.02 -10.88
CA HIS A 483 20.87 -7.89 -11.73
C HIS A 483 19.49 -8.08 -12.37
N ASN A 484 19.22 -9.30 -12.85
CA ASN A 484 17.91 -9.68 -13.35
C ASN A 484 16.84 -9.68 -12.25
N ALA A 485 17.16 -10.16 -11.02
CA ALA A 485 16.24 -10.14 -9.89
C ALA A 485 15.85 -8.70 -9.49
N SER A 486 16.81 -7.76 -9.52
CA SER A 486 16.57 -6.33 -9.29
C SER A 486 15.58 -5.75 -10.30
N CYS A 487 15.79 -6.03 -11.58
CA CYS A 487 14.87 -5.61 -12.65
C CYS A 487 13.46 -6.21 -12.46
N MET A 488 13.35 -7.50 -12.13
CA MET A 488 12.06 -8.16 -11.90
C MET A 488 11.33 -7.58 -10.69
N ALA A 489 12.03 -7.35 -9.57
CA ALA A 489 11.46 -6.69 -8.40
C ALA A 489 11.03 -5.25 -8.73
N GLY A 490 11.83 -4.53 -9.54
CA GLY A 490 11.51 -3.22 -10.07
C GLY A 490 10.19 -3.20 -10.85
N MET A 491 10.01 -4.13 -11.79
CA MET A 491 8.76 -4.29 -12.55
C MET A 491 7.57 -4.62 -11.64
N ALA A 492 7.78 -5.44 -10.61
CA ALA A 492 6.73 -5.81 -9.67
C ALA A 492 6.28 -4.59 -8.86
N PHE A 493 7.19 -3.91 -8.15
CA PHE A 493 6.78 -2.80 -7.28
C PHE A 493 6.38 -1.54 -8.05
N ALA A 494 6.88 -1.32 -9.27
CA ALA A 494 6.40 -0.21 -10.10
C ALA A 494 4.89 -0.30 -10.39
N ASN A 495 4.30 -1.48 -10.33
CA ASN A 495 2.89 -1.75 -10.59
C ASN A 495 2.08 -2.11 -9.34
N ALA A 496 2.70 -2.71 -8.31
CA ALA A 496 2.06 -3.07 -7.04
C ALA A 496 2.34 -2.07 -5.92
N PHE A 497 3.28 -1.14 -6.10
CA PHE A 497 3.80 -0.23 -5.08
C PHE A 497 4.49 -0.96 -3.92
N LEU A 498 4.91 -0.19 -2.91
CA LEU A 498 5.62 -0.64 -1.73
C LEU A 498 4.73 -0.54 -0.49
N GLY A 499 5.28 -0.68 0.70
CA GLY A 499 4.55 -0.67 1.95
C GLY A 499 5.29 0.08 3.07
N VAL A 500 4.95 -0.28 4.31
CA VAL A 500 5.48 0.41 5.49
C VAL A 500 6.96 0.16 5.73
N ASN A 501 7.54 -0.90 5.15
CA ASN A 501 8.99 -1.11 5.27
C ASN A 501 9.76 0.04 4.64
N HIS A 502 9.44 0.38 3.40
CA HIS A 502 10.03 1.55 2.72
C HIS A 502 9.65 2.86 3.39
N SER A 503 8.39 3.01 3.85
CA SER A 503 7.98 4.22 4.57
C SER A 503 8.83 4.47 5.82
N LEU A 504 9.11 3.45 6.60
CA LEU A 504 9.97 3.51 7.76
C LEU A 504 11.44 3.71 7.38
N ALA A 505 11.93 2.98 6.36
CA ALA A 505 13.31 3.05 5.91
C ALA A 505 13.68 4.44 5.34
N HIS A 506 12.78 5.10 4.62
CA HIS A 506 12.99 6.46 4.11
C HIS A 506 13.30 7.44 5.24
N LYS A 507 12.52 7.38 6.34
CA LYS A 507 12.71 8.30 7.47
C LYS A 507 13.94 7.95 8.28
N LEU A 508 14.17 6.65 8.53
CA LEU A 508 15.33 6.14 9.24
C LEU A 508 16.65 6.51 8.51
N GLY A 509 16.68 6.26 7.19
CA GLY A 509 17.84 6.54 6.36
C GLY A 509 18.14 8.05 6.25
N SER A 510 17.11 8.87 6.12
CA SER A 510 17.24 10.33 6.04
C SER A 510 17.74 10.94 7.35
N GLU A 511 17.22 10.51 8.49
CA GLU A 511 17.57 11.04 9.81
C GLU A 511 18.98 10.65 10.25
N PHE A 512 19.34 9.37 10.07
CA PHE A 512 20.57 8.82 10.62
C PHE A 512 21.63 8.50 9.57
N HIS A 513 21.43 8.88 8.31
CA HIS A 513 22.33 8.62 7.20
C HIS A 513 22.66 7.12 7.00
N ILE A 514 21.72 6.24 7.34
CA ILE A 514 21.84 4.80 7.11
C ILE A 514 21.58 4.54 5.62
N PRO A 515 22.45 3.78 4.91
CA PRO A 515 22.21 3.40 3.52
C PRO A 515 20.82 2.77 3.33
N HIS A 516 20.11 3.15 2.28
CA HIS A 516 18.70 2.79 2.04
C HIS A 516 18.43 1.30 2.15
N GLY A 517 19.19 0.46 1.43
CA GLY A 517 19.02 -1.00 1.48
C GLY A 517 19.32 -1.59 2.86
N ARG A 518 20.23 -0.98 3.63
CA ARG A 518 20.53 -1.38 5.01
C ARG A 518 19.38 -1.05 5.96
N ALA A 519 18.79 0.14 5.84
CA ALA A 519 17.61 0.54 6.60
C ALA A 519 16.43 -0.40 6.30
N ASN A 520 16.22 -0.72 5.03
CA ASN A 520 15.21 -1.71 4.61
C ASN A 520 15.47 -3.09 5.21
N ALA A 521 16.72 -3.57 5.19
CA ALA A 521 17.09 -4.88 5.72
C ALA A 521 16.82 -5.02 7.23
N ILE A 522 17.19 -4.01 8.03
CA ILE A 522 16.97 -4.01 9.48
C ILE A 522 15.48 -4.06 9.81
N LEU A 523 14.65 -3.35 9.06
CA LEU A 523 13.21 -3.26 9.27
C LEU A 523 12.45 -4.51 8.80
N LEU A 524 12.91 -5.17 7.73
CA LEU A 524 12.14 -6.19 7.01
C LEU A 524 11.64 -7.34 7.90
N PRO A 525 12.44 -7.97 8.78
CA PRO A 525 11.95 -9.04 9.65
C PRO A 525 10.83 -8.59 10.59
N HIS A 526 10.91 -7.35 11.05
CA HIS A 526 9.93 -6.76 11.97
C HIS A 526 8.63 -6.39 11.25
N VAL A 527 8.74 -5.85 10.04
CA VAL A 527 7.59 -5.51 9.19
C VAL A 527 6.87 -6.75 8.69
N VAL A 528 7.58 -7.81 8.31
CA VAL A 528 6.95 -9.10 7.95
C VAL A 528 6.15 -9.65 9.13
N ALA A 529 6.73 -9.66 10.33
CA ALA A 529 6.04 -10.09 11.55
C ALA A 529 4.84 -9.20 11.91
N TYR A 530 4.95 -7.90 11.69
CA TYR A 530 3.86 -6.94 11.88
C TYR A 530 2.73 -7.14 10.87
N ASN A 531 3.05 -7.20 9.59
CA ASN A 531 2.07 -7.33 8.52
C ASN A 531 1.36 -8.70 8.51
N ALA A 532 1.97 -9.74 9.10
CA ALA A 532 1.35 -11.06 9.23
C ALA A 532 0.28 -11.13 10.32
N GLN A 533 0.21 -10.16 11.22
CA GLN A 533 -0.79 -10.13 12.28
C GLN A 533 -2.13 -9.61 11.76
N LEU A 534 -3.22 -10.04 12.38
CA LEU A 534 -4.55 -9.54 12.06
C LEU A 534 -4.60 -8.01 12.20
N PRO A 535 -5.07 -7.28 11.17
CA PRO A 535 -5.02 -5.83 11.19
C PRO A 535 -5.84 -5.19 12.32
N THR A 536 -5.28 -4.16 12.96
CA THR A 536 -6.03 -3.28 13.85
C THR A 536 -7.01 -2.43 13.07
N LYS A 537 -6.58 -1.92 11.89
CA LYS A 537 -7.43 -1.31 10.87
C LYS A 537 -7.28 -2.04 9.54
N PHE A 538 -8.40 -2.28 8.87
CA PHE A 538 -8.43 -2.91 7.55
C PHE A 538 -8.02 -1.91 6.46
N ALA A 539 -7.23 -2.39 5.50
CA ALA A 539 -6.87 -1.58 4.34
C ALA A 539 -8.08 -1.38 3.42
N ALA A 540 -8.24 -0.15 2.95
CA ALA A 540 -9.35 0.26 2.09
C ALA A 540 -8.85 0.47 0.65
N PHE A 541 -8.96 -0.56 -0.18
CA PHE A 541 -8.71 -0.44 -1.60
C PHE A 541 -9.77 -1.21 -2.41
N PRO A 542 -10.32 -0.65 -3.50
CA PRO A 542 -11.50 -1.22 -4.18
C PRO A 542 -11.38 -2.68 -4.61
N LYS A 543 -10.18 -3.15 -4.96
CA LYS A 543 -9.91 -4.53 -5.37
C LYS A 543 -9.35 -5.42 -4.27
N TYR A 544 -9.02 -4.86 -3.13
CA TYR A 544 -8.53 -5.63 -1.99
C TYR A 544 -9.71 -6.25 -1.26
N LYS A 545 -9.92 -7.54 -1.47
CA LYS A 545 -11.12 -8.25 -1.01
C LYS A 545 -11.03 -8.64 0.47
N SER A 546 -9.85 -9.04 0.92
CA SER A 546 -9.63 -9.51 2.29
C SER A 546 -8.15 -9.45 2.65
N PHE A 547 -7.87 -9.46 3.95
CA PHE A 547 -6.50 -9.61 4.45
C PHE A 547 -5.97 -11.01 4.12
N VAL A 548 -4.79 -11.07 3.48
CA VAL A 548 -4.14 -12.31 3.05
C VAL A 548 -2.61 -12.27 3.23
N ALA A 549 -2.06 -11.24 3.88
CA ALA A 549 -0.62 -11.05 3.96
C ALA A 549 0.07 -12.20 4.70
N ASP A 550 -0.53 -12.70 5.78
CA ASP A 550 -0.07 -13.86 6.54
C ASP A 550 0.10 -15.10 5.65
N LYS A 551 -0.91 -15.38 4.80
CA LYS A 551 -0.90 -16.51 3.87
C LYS A 551 0.14 -16.32 2.77
N LYS A 552 0.29 -15.11 2.24
CA LYS A 552 1.30 -14.79 1.23
C LYS A 552 2.73 -14.93 1.77
N TYR A 553 2.99 -14.52 3.01
CA TYR A 553 4.29 -14.76 3.64
C TYR A 553 4.57 -16.26 3.86
N ALA A 554 3.56 -17.01 4.29
CA ALA A 554 3.69 -18.47 4.42
C ALA A 554 3.91 -19.16 3.05
N GLU A 555 3.31 -18.64 1.98
CA GLU A 555 3.54 -19.10 0.62
C GLU A 555 4.98 -18.85 0.17
N ILE A 556 5.55 -17.67 0.44
CA ILE A 556 6.97 -17.39 0.21
C ILE A 556 7.83 -18.43 0.92
N ALA A 557 7.59 -18.68 2.21
CA ALA A 557 8.33 -19.67 2.98
C ALA A 557 8.25 -21.06 2.34
N LYS A 558 7.07 -21.48 1.91
CA LYS A 558 6.85 -22.77 1.25
C LYS A 558 7.60 -22.88 -0.08
N VAL A 559 7.58 -21.83 -0.90
CA VAL A 559 8.28 -21.79 -2.19
C VAL A 559 9.80 -21.80 -2.03
N LEU A 560 10.31 -21.23 -0.92
CA LEU A 560 11.72 -21.32 -0.54
C LEU A 560 12.12 -22.66 0.09
N GLY A 561 11.19 -23.62 0.23
CA GLY A 561 11.45 -24.92 0.86
C GLY A 561 11.60 -24.86 2.38
N LEU A 562 11.16 -23.76 3.00
CA LEU A 562 11.19 -23.59 4.45
C LEU A 562 9.99 -24.32 5.10
N LYS A 563 10.09 -24.56 6.41
CA LYS A 563 9.02 -25.22 7.16
C LYS A 563 7.78 -24.32 7.23
N ALA A 564 6.68 -24.74 6.63
CA ALA A 564 5.45 -23.97 6.49
C ALA A 564 4.19 -24.87 6.53
N ASP A 565 4.14 -25.77 7.55
CA ASP A 565 2.99 -26.68 7.75
C ASP A 565 1.73 -25.90 8.16
N THR A 566 1.92 -24.77 8.84
CA THR A 566 0.87 -23.81 9.16
C THR A 566 1.26 -22.42 8.68
N VAL A 567 0.29 -21.52 8.53
CA VAL A 567 0.54 -20.12 8.15
C VAL A 567 1.50 -19.45 9.13
N GLU A 568 1.24 -19.58 10.42
CA GLU A 568 2.08 -19.00 11.47
C GLU A 568 3.53 -19.51 11.40
N GLN A 569 3.69 -20.82 11.24
CA GLN A 569 5.02 -21.42 11.09
C GLN A 569 5.73 -20.92 9.84
N GLY A 570 5.03 -20.78 8.70
CA GLY A 570 5.59 -20.24 7.48
C GLY A 570 6.09 -18.81 7.66
N VAL A 571 5.31 -17.96 8.33
CA VAL A 571 5.71 -16.56 8.66
C VAL A 571 6.96 -16.55 9.53
N LEU A 572 7.00 -17.33 10.61
CA LEU A 572 8.16 -17.40 11.51
C LEU A 572 9.41 -17.91 10.77
N SER A 573 9.25 -18.93 9.92
CA SER A 573 10.35 -19.47 9.11
C SER A 573 10.89 -18.46 8.12
N LEU A 574 10.03 -17.67 7.48
CA LEU A 574 10.45 -16.59 6.59
C LEU A 574 11.22 -15.49 7.33
N VAL A 575 10.70 -15.03 8.48
CA VAL A 575 11.39 -14.05 9.33
C VAL A 575 12.77 -14.55 9.74
N GLN A 576 12.88 -15.82 10.11
CA GLN A 576 14.17 -16.41 10.48
C GLN A 576 15.11 -16.50 9.28
N ALA A 577 14.63 -16.93 8.12
CA ALA A 577 15.43 -17.01 6.90
C ALA A 577 15.98 -15.64 6.46
N ILE A 578 15.18 -14.56 6.58
CA ILE A 578 15.66 -13.20 6.32
C ILE A 578 16.78 -12.82 7.29
N LYS A 579 16.62 -13.10 8.58
CA LYS A 579 17.65 -12.83 9.60
C LYS A 579 18.93 -13.64 9.35
N ASP A 580 18.81 -14.87 8.93
CA ASP A 580 19.96 -15.72 8.64
C ASP A 580 20.70 -15.25 7.38
N LEU A 581 19.96 -14.82 6.34
CA LEU A 581 20.54 -14.18 5.17
C LEU A 581 21.29 -12.90 5.53
N MET A 582 20.71 -12.03 6.36
CA MET A 582 21.38 -10.81 6.84
C MET A 582 22.69 -11.13 7.55
N LYS A 583 22.71 -12.16 8.42
CA LYS A 583 23.93 -12.60 9.12
C LYS A 583 24.98 -13.14 8.15
N GLU A 584 24.59 -13.94 7.16
CA GLU A 584 25.48 -14.47 6.14
C GLU A 584 26.16 -13.36 5.31
N LEU A 585 25.46 -12.25 5.13
CA LEU A 585 25.93 -11.06 4.42
C LEU A 585 26.68 -10.07 5.33
N ASN A 586 26.90 -10.40 6.60
CA ASN A 586 27.49 -9.52 7.60
C ASN A 586 26.76 -8.16 7.73
N MET A 587 25.45 -8.18 7.61
CA MET A 587 24.63 -6.98 7.75
C MET A 587 24.33 -6.67 9.22
N PRO A 588 24.26 -5.37 9.60
CA PRO A 588 23.77 -4.98 10.92
C PRO A 588 22.35 -5.50 11.16
N MET A 589 22.13 -6.04 12.35
CA MET A 589 20.82 -6.59 12.76
C MET A 589 19.95 -5.56 13.48
N SER A 590 20.52 -4.40 13.80
CA SER A 590 19.87 -3.34 14.58
C SER A 590 20.42 -1.96 14.22
N VAL A 591 19.71 -0.93 14.65
CA VAL A 591 20.15 0.46 14.50
C VAL A 591 21.37 0.75 15.38
N GLU A 592 21.47 0.13 16.55
CA GLU A 592 22.63 0.24 17.43
C GLU A 592 23.91 -0.23 16.74
N GLU A 593 23.85 -1.34 15.99
CA GLU A 593 24.97 -1.88 15.22
C GLU A 593 25.40 -0.96 14.05
N CYS A 594 24.54 -0.01 13.66
CA CYS A 594 24.89 1.06 12.73
C CYS A 594 25.63 2.22 13.42
N GLY A 595 25.86 2.16 14.74
CA GLY A 595 26.57 3.19 15.51
C GLY A 595 25.70 4.38 15.94
N ILE A 596 24.39 4.23 15.91
CA ILE A 596 23.46 5.30 16.32
C ILE A 596 23.26 5.24 17.84
N ASP A 597 23.46 6.39 18.49
CA ASP A 597 23.27 6.51 19.93
C ASP A 597 21.82 6.35 20.35
N LYS A 598 21.61 5.68 21.49
CA LYS A 598 20.29 5.31 22.00
C LYS A 598 19.41 6.53 22.26
N ASP A 599 19.92 7.53 22.97
CA ASP A 599 19.11 8.68 23.37
C ASP A 599 18.72 9.52 22.15
N THR A 600 19.64 9.71 21.22
CA THR A 600 19.42 10.35 19.92
C THR A 600 18.34 9.59 19.13
N TYR A 601 18.42 8.26 19.09
CA TYR A 601 17.46 7.44 18.40
C TYR A 601 16.05 7.56 18.99
N PHE A 602 15.92 7.35 20.32
CA PHE A 602 14.60 7.38 20.97
C PHE A 602 13.95 8.76 21.01
N ALA A 603 14.75 9.85 20.93
CA ALA A 603 14.22 11.20 20.78
C ALA A 603 13.58 11.46 19.41
N ALA A 604 13.97 10.73 18.37
CA ALA A 604 13.52 10.94 17.00
C ALA A 604 12.31 10.08 16.62
N ILE A 605 12.14 8.86 17.19
CA ILE A 605 11.23 7.83 16.65
C ILE A 605 9.75 8.21 16.67
N GLU A 606 9.29 9.08 17.57
CA GLU A 606 7.90 9.54 17.58
C GLU A 606 7.59 10.35 16.30
N ARG A 607 8.46 11.30 15.97
CA ARG A 607 8.37 12.10 14.74
C ARG A 607 8.52 11.22 13.50
N LEU A 608 9.52 10.32 13.48
CA LEU A 608 9.75 9.42 12.35
C LEU A 608 8.55 8.50 12.10
N ALA A 609 7.85 8.05 13.13
CA ALA A 609 6.64 7.22 12.99
C ALA A 609 5.49 8.02 12.34
N LEU A 610 5.31 9.28 12.73
CA LEU A 610 4.33 10.17 12.14
C LEU A 610 4.66 10.44 10.66
N ASP A 611 5.92 10.77 10.36
CA ASP A 611 6.39 11.02 9.01
C ASP A 611 6.29 9.77 8.11
N ALA A 612 6.54 8.58 8.65
CA ALA A 612 6.38 7.31 7.92
C ALA A 612 4.90 6.98 7.67
N PHE A 613 4.01 7.29 8.61
CA PHE A 613 2.56 7.16 8.39
C PHE A 613 2.10 7.98 7.19
N ASP A 614 2.66 9.16 7.00
CA ASP A 614 2.35 10.08 5.92
C ASP A 614 3.16 9.83 4.63
N ASP A 615 3.97 8.77 4.58
CA ASP A 615 4.76 8.42 3.40
C ASP A 615 3.90 7.85 2.26
N GLN A 616 4.31 8.11 1.00
CA GLN A 616 3.59 7.67 -0.20
C GLN A 616 3.48 6.15 -0.33
N CYS A 617 4.39 5.38 0.30
CA CYS A 617 4.36 3.91 0.25
C CYS A 617 3.34 3.30 1.23
N THR A 618 3.01 3.97 2.32
CA THR A 618 2.11 3.48 3.38
C THR A 618 0.73 3.02 2.88
N PRO A 619 0.05 3.73 1.95
CA PRO A 619 -1.30 3.34 1.50
C PRO A 619 -1.39 1.98 0.80
N ALA A 620 -0.30 1.46 0.23
CA ALA A 620 -0.29 0.18 -0.46
C ALA A 620 -0.01 -1.02 0.46
N ASN A 621 0.31 -0.76 1.73
CA ASN A 621 0.58 -1.81 2.72
C ASN A 621 -0.66 -2.68 2.99
N PRO A 622 -0.51 -4.02 3.16
CA PRO A 622 -1.65 -4.92 3.38
C PRO A 622 -2.39 -4.70 4.70
N ARG A 623 -1.73 -4.07 5.66
CA ARG A 623 -2.28 -3.66 6.96
C ARG A 623 -2.17 -2.14 7.07
N LEU A 624 -3.31 -1.44 7.25
CA LEU A 624 -3.29 0.00 7.47
C LEU A 624 -2.74 0.28 8.88
N PRO A 625 -1.56 0.93 9.00
CA PRO A 625 -0.93 1.11 10.29
C PRO A 625 -1.61 2.19 11.14
N LEU A 626 -1.45 2.09 12.45
CA LEU A 626 -1.56 3.22 13.37
C LEU A 626 -0.15 3.82 13.57
N VAL A 627 -0.07 5.11 13.85
CA VAL A 627 1.23 5.77 14.16
C VAL A 627 1.91 5.09 15.35
N THR A 628 1.13 4.69 16.35
CA THR A 628 1.64 3.95 17.53
C THR A 628 2.21 2.58 17.16
N GLU A 629 1.67 1.90 16.16
CA GLU A 629 2.20 0.62 15.68
C GLU A 629 3.54 0.80 14.94
N LEU A 630 3.67 1.85 14.12
CA LEU A 630 4.94 2.22 13.48
C LEU A 630 6.00 2.60 14.51
N HIS A 631 5.61 3.34 15.55
CA HIS A 631 6.47 3.68 16.66
C HIS A 631 7.00 2.42 17.39
N GLU A 632 6.15 1.41 17.62
CA GLU A 632 6.58 0.13 18.22
C GLU A 632 7.53 -0.65 17.29
N ILE A 633 7.36 -0.59 15.96
CA ILE A 633 8.32 -1.19 15.03
C ILE A 633 9.70 -0.52 15.20
N TYR A 634 9.76 0.82 15.26
CA TYR A 634 11.01 1.52 15.52
C TYR A 634 11.65 1.15 16.86
N LYS A 635 10.88 1.02 17.93
CA LYS A 635 11.41 0.54 19.21
C LYS A 635 12.04 -0.84 19.11
N ASN A 636 11.44 -1.74 18.35
CA ASN A 636 11.87 -3.14 18.25
C ASN A 636 13.14 -3.34 17.42
N ILE A 637 13.52 -2.40 16.55
CA ILE A 637 14.77 -2.48 15.78
C ILE A 637 15.98 -1.90 16.53
N TYR A 638 15.79 -1.36 17.74
CA TYR A 638 16.87 -1.01 18.66
C TYR A 638 16.87 -2.02 19.81
N PRO A 639 17.94 -2.80 20.06
CA PRO A 639 17.91 -3.82 21.09
C PRO A 639 17.74 -3.19 22.47
N SER A 640 16.61 -3.45 23.09
CA SER A 640 16.44 -3.10 24.50
C SER A 640 17.29 -4.05 25.35
N THR A 641 18.18 -3.50 26.16
CA THR A 641 18.83 -4.23 27.24
C THR A 641 17.74 -4.92 28.09
N LYS A 642 17.65 -6.25 27.98
CA LYS A 642 16.81 -7.17 28.78
C LYS A 642 15.29 -6.95 28.68
N VAL A 643 14.67 -7.51 27.67
CA VAL A 643 13.30 -8.00 27.79
C VAL A 643 13.34 -9.20 28.76
N LYS A 644 12.86 -9.02 29.99
CA LYS A 644 12.45 -10.15 30.83
C LYS A 644 11.40 -10.93 30.04
N CYS A 645 11.71 -12.17 29.68
CA CYS A 645 10.69 -13.10 29.23
C CYS A 645 9.55 -13.08 30.25
N VAL A 646 8.40 -12.56 29.84
CA VAL A 646 7.15 -12.81 30.56
C VAL A 646 6.93 -14.30 30.40
N LYS A 647 7.12 -15.06 31.47
CA LYS A 647 6.78 -16.48 31.54
C LYS A 647 5.30 -16.59 31.18
N GLU A 648 5.02 -17.45 30.20
CA GLU A 648 3.68 -17.97 29.95
C GLU A 648 3.10 -18.51 31.26
N GLU A 649 2.13 -17.82 31.84
CA GLU A 649 1.27 -18.43 32.84
C GLU A 649 0.35 -19.41 32.10
N LYS A 650 0.68 -20.70 32.29
CA LYS A 650 -0.20 -21.80 31.91
C LYS A 650 -1.51 -21.65 32.67
N VAL A 651 -2.56 -21.26 31.97
CA VAL A 651 -3.92 -21.43 32.47
C VAL A 651 -4.24 -22.91 32.38
N GLU A 652 -4.17 -23.63 33.51
CA GLU A 652 -4.76 -24.96 33.65
C GLU A 652 -6.29 -24.81 33.59
N VAL A 653 -6.87 -25.23 32.49
CA VAL A 653 -8.30 -25.52 32.40
C VAL A 653 -8.52 -26.86 33.06
N LYS A 654 -9.05 -26.87 34.27
CA LYS A 654 -9.64 -28.08 34.85
C LYS A 654 -11.01 -28.32 34.22
N CYS A 655 -11.20 -29.56 33.81
CA CYS A 655 -12.43 -30.13 33.22
C CYS A 655 -13.71 -29.84 34.00
#